data_edb3e6ac209201a014edab7fbe3586a4
#
_entry.id   edb3e6ac209201a014edab7fbe3586a4
#
_cell.length_a   1.000
_cell.length_b   1.000
_cell.length_c   1.000
_cell.angle_alpha   90.00
_cell.angle_beta   90.00
_cell.angle_gamma   90.00
#
_symmetry.space_group_name_H-M   'P 1'
#
loop_
_entity.id
_entity.type
_entity.pdbx_description
1 polymer ?
#
loop_
_entity_poly.entity_id
_entity_poly.type
_entity_poly.pdbx_seq_one_letter_code
_entity_poly.pdbx_strand_id
1 'polypeptide(L)'
;MPFPFQKLVRERLNVASLATASEGPSVVDLDGNKTLDVSGSYGVNVCGYDNYKRWMEEGWEATKNLGPVLGPLHPIVGENLAMIKAVSKLDEVSFHMSGTEAIMCAVRLAAFNKRRKLVVCFAGAYHGWWDGVQPGPGNERKITDVLPLKDMSPASLAAIKARASEIACVVVNPLQGFNPNSPPPNDLVLMTSAIRKAASNETMDHYAVWLKTLRALCTECDVPLVFDEVYTGFRMAPGGAQEYYGVNADMVVYGKTLGGGMPVGVVCGKKELMRRFDPEHPLRVSYVIGTFSALPLTMGSMNAFLKWATSASARETYDRVGSEFDAWIKGTNVELKKANLPISVHNLTTVWTIIFDQPGRYHWMLQYYLRAEGIALSWVGTGRLLVSLDFQETDFATCRASLLRAAKRMKDDGWWNLGTAERPITAASISQGMGKEMAYHTVMKTVREGLLAEILCLPEQDGPRAPVATPPETLREFYEEVMRRKHDDHKASHSNCVNQFMHLISSTIFIFNYYTIWGDCTTTMVLGLFSLFLRQSGHAIFEPPCHDEEELLLGFNTRSKCFVVAGYTLAPIVTLLQLSGSVNFVQALEPVARSWLLVTLFFVLGHTGLLWMQYGFKIAMVWLVKLITDPFTDVAAYYPSALNVWSSPDWKTAGWDTFQAHLRGDPKASGEKKAQ
;
A
#
# COMPACT_ATOMS: atom_id res chain seq x y z
N MET A 1 -8.67 7.92 0.20
CA MET A 1 -8.10 7.65 -1.15
C MET A 1 -6.60 7.50 -0.99
N PRO A 2 -6.07 6.26 -1.01
CA PRO A 2 -4.68 6.00 -0.61
C PRO A 2 -3.67 6.09 -1.76
N PHE A 3 -3.95 6.89 -2.82
CA PHE A 3 -3.16 6.84 -4.03
C PHE A 3 -2.40 8.12 -4.32
N PRO A 4 -1.25 8.03 -5.01
CA PRO A 4 -0.63 9.18 -5.63
C PRO A 4 -1.68 9.97 -6.42
N PHE A 5 -1.45 11.24 -6.64
CA PHE A 5 -2.38 12.12 -7.39
C PHE A 5 -3.72 12.43 -6.72
N GLN A 6 -3.88 12.20 -5.42
CA GLN A 6 -5.10 12.59 -4.69
C GLN A 6 -5.55 14.03 -4.98
N LYS A 7 -4.60 14.95 -5.06
CA LYS A 7 -4.87 16.36 -5.36
C LYS A 7 -5.51 16.51 -6.73
N LEU A 8 -4.92 15.92 -7.76
CA LEU A 8 -5.45 15.95 -9.12
C LEU A 8 -6.87 15.35 -9.20
N VAL A 9 -7.08 14.20 -8.56
CA VAL A 9 -8.37 13.52 -8.57
C VAL A 9 -9.45 14.35 -7.87
N ARG A 10 -9.14 14.97 -6.73
CA ARG A 10 -10.09 15.83 -6.01
C ARG A 10 -10.42 17.10 -6.79
N GLU A 11 -9.43 17.78 -7.33
CA GLU A 11 -9.60 19.09 -7.97
C GLU A 11 -10.20 19.01 -9.38
N ARG A 12 -9.89 17.95 -10.13
CA ARG A 12 -10.26 17.85 -11.54
C ARG A 12 -11.35 16.85 -11.88
N LEU A 13 -11.48 15.77 -11.09
CA LEU A 13 -12.38 14.68 -11.42
C LEU A 13 -13.61 14.60 -10.51
N ASN A 14 -13.61 15.32 -9.40
CA ASN A 14 -14.73 15.44 -8.46
C ASN A 14 -15.40 14.08 -8.14
N VAL A 15 -14.59 13.08 -7.76
CA VAL A 15 -15.06 11.70 -7.49
C VAL A 15 -15.56 11.60 -6.06
N ALA A 16 -16.85 11.35 -5.88
CA ALA A 16 -17.50 11.09 -4.59
C ALA A 16 -17.82 9.60 -4.41
N SER A 17 -18.08 9.16 -3.17
CA SER A 17 -18.34 7.75 -2.84
C SER A 17 -19.26 7.51 -1.65
N LEU A 18 -20.04 8.50 -1.22
CA LEU A 18 -21.04 8.32 -0.16
C LEU A 18 -22.40 8.03 -0.81
N ALA A 19 -22.91 6.81 -0.60
CA ALA A 19 -24.16 6.35 -1.19
C ALA A 19 -25.31 6.44 -0.17
N THR A 20 -26.48 6.85 -0.64
CA THR A 20 -27.74 6.91 0.13
C THR A 20 -28.80 5.93 -0.38
N ALA A 21 -28.71 5.52 -1.64
CA ALA A 21 -29.66 4.59 -2.24
C ALA A 21 -29.02 3.71 -3.31
N SER A 22 -29.75 2.73 -3.77
CA SER A 22 -29.41 1.93 -4.95
C SER A 22 -30.68 1.62 -5.74
N GLU A 23 -30.58 1.47 -7.06
CA GLU A 23 -31.68 1.14 -7.97
C GLU A 23 -31.17 0.27 -9.11
N GLY A 24 -31.77 -0.90 -9.31
CA GLY A 24 -31.30 -1.84 -10.32
C GLY A 24 -29.80 -2.10 -10.18
N PRO A 25 -28.98 -1.89 -11.25
CA PRO A 25 -27.53 -2.05 -11.20
C PRO A 25 -26.77 -0.79 -10.74
N SER A 26 -27.46 0.24 -10.24
CA SER A 26 -26.85 1.55 -9.96
C SER A 26 -26.87 1.91 -8.48
N VAL A 27 -25.94 2.81 -8.10
CA VAL A 27 -25.83 3.40 -6.76
C VAL A 27 -26.11 4.91 -6.88
N VAL A 28 -26.81 5.48 -5.90
CA VAL A 28 -27.14 6.90 -5.81
C VAL A 28 -26.36 7.51 -4.65
N ASP A 29 -25.62 8.60 -4.91
CA ASP A 29 -24.84 9.30 -3.88
C ASP A 29 -25.65 10.33 -3.09
N LEU A 30 -25.00 11.02 -2.15
CA LEU A 30 -25.60 12.07 -1.31
C LEU A 30 -26.13 13.27 -2.12
N ASP A 31 -25.54 13.53 -3.28
CA ASP A 31 -25.91 14.65 -4.16
C ASP A 31 -26.98 14.25 -5.19
N GLY A 32 -27.46 12.99 -5.13
CA GLY A 32 -28.46 12.45 -6.04
C GLY A 32 -27.90 11.94 -7.38
N ASN A 33 -26.56 11.92 -7.55
CA ASN A 33 -25.97 11.40 -8.77
C ASN A 33 -26.10 9.88 -8.82
N LYS A 34 -26.58 9.35 -9.94
CA LYS A 34 -26.71 7.93 -10.19
C LYS A 34 -25.47 7.42 -10.95
N THR A 35 -24.80 6.42 -10.37
CA THR A 35 -23.62 5.78 -10.94
C THR A 35 -23.87 4.31 -11.19
N LEU A 36 -23.49 3.83 -12.37
CA LEU A 36 -23.63 2.42 -12.75
C LEU A 36 -22.54 1.60 -12.03
N ASP A 37 -22.94 0.61 -11.23
CA ASP A 37 -22.01 -0.22 -10.47
C ASP A 37 -21.46 -1.39 -11.31
N VAL A 38 -20.20 -1.27 -11.71
CA VAL A 38 -19.43 -2.36 -12.33
C VAL A 38 -18.41 -2.99 -11.37
N SER A 39 -18.49 -2.65 -10.09
CA SER A 39 -17.74 -3.35 -9.03
C SER A 39 -18.50 -4.56 -8.50
N GLY A 40 -19.81 -4.56 -8.70
CA GLY A 40 -20.73 -5.54 -8.18
C GLY A 40 -20.64 -5.63 -6.64
N SER A 41 -20.47 -4.52 -5.94
CA SER A 41 -20.26 -4.49 -4.48
C SER A 41 -19.22 -5.53 -4.02
N TYR A 42 -18.03 -5.47 -4.60
CA TYR A 42 -16.94 -6.45 -4.36
C TYR A 42 -17.32 -7.91 -4.71
N GLY A 43 -18.27 -8.07 -5.63
CA GLY A 43 -18.74 -9.37 -6.11
C GLY A 43 -19.97 -9.92 -5.37
N VAL A 44 -20.57 -9.18 -4.46
CA VAL A 44 -21.84 -9.55 -3.81
C VAL A 44 -23.01 -9.40 -4.77
N ASN A 45 -23.04 -8.27 -5.50
CA ASN A 45 -24.13 -7.98 -6.44
C ASN A 45 -23.96 -8.77 -7.76
N VAL A 46 -24.68 -9.88 -7.86
CA VAL A 46 -24.81 -10.67 -9.09
C VAL A 46 -26.14 -10.36 -9.79
N CYS A 47 -27.19 -10.04 -9.04
CA CYS A 47 -28.57 -10.06 -9.51
C CYS A 47 -29.24 -8.67 -9.55
N GLY A 48 -28.51 -7.59 -9.26
CA GLY A 48 -29.06 -6.24 -9.11
C GLY A 48 -29.59 -5.96 -7.70
N TYR A 49 -29.43 -4.72 -7.25
CA TYR A 49 -29.69 -4.32 -5.86
C TYR A 49 -31.15 -4.53 -5.44
N ASP A 50 -32.11 -4.33 -6.34
CA ASP A 50 -33.53 -4.44 -5.99
C ASP A 50 -33.93 -5.89 -5.69
N ASN A 51 -33.32 -6.87 -6.35
CA ASN A 51 -33.51 -8.27 -6.03
C ASN A 51 -33.00 -8.60 -4.61
N TYR A 52 -31.82 -8.06 -4.22
CA TYR A 52 -31.30 -8.29 -2.87
C TYR A 52 -32.18 -7.64 -1.80
N LYS A 53 -32.67 -6.42 -2.02
CA LYS A 53 -33.62 -5.77 -1.09
C LYS A 53 -34.86 -6.64 -0.88
N ARG A 54 -35.43 -7.15 -1.98
CA ARG A 54 -36.60 -8.04 -1.91
C ARG A 54 -36.26 -9.31 -1.13
N TRP A 55 -35.15 -10.00 -1.40
CA TRP A 55 -34.77 -11.21 -0.67
C TRP A 55 -34.46 -10.96 0.80
N MET A 56 -33.92 -9.83 1.14
CA MET A 56 -33.72 -9.42 2.56
C MET A 56 -35.05 -9.18 3.25
N GLU A 57 -36.02 -8.56 2.57
CA GLU A 57 -37.37 -8.35 3.09
C GLU A 57 -38.12 -9.67 3.25
N GLU A 58 -38.14 -10.54 2.24
CA GLU A 58 -38.68 -11.88 2.33
C GLU A 58 -38.05 -12.70 3.47
N GLY A 59 -36.74 -12.62 3.61
CA GLY A 59 -36.00 -13.26 4.70
C GLY A 59 -36.37 -12.72 6.07
N TRP A 60 -36.53 -11.40 6.18
CA TRP A 60 -37.01 -10.76 7.40
C TRP A 60 -38.42 -11.21 7.76
N GLU A 61 -39.36 -11.15 6.82
CA GLU A 61 -40.74 -11.58 7.06
C GLU A 61 -40.83 -13.05 7.51
N ALA A 62 -40.02 -13.93 6.89
CA ALA A 62 -39.99 -15.35 7.25
C ALA A 62 -39.41 -15.63 8.66
N THR A 63 -38.52 -14.74 9.17
CA THR A 63 -37.75 -15.06 10.38
C THR A 63 -37.87 -14.02 11.51
N LYS A 64 -38.58 -12.90 11.32
CA LYS A 64 -38.69 -11.79 12.28
C LYS A 64 -39.16 -12.20 13.70
N ASN A 65 -40.00 -13.21 13.79
CA ASN A 65 -40.51 -13.68 15.08
C ASN A 65 -39.46 -14.40 15.93
N LEU A 66 -38.32 -14.83 15.32
CA LEU A 66 -37.21 -15.43 16.06
C LEU A 66 -36.23 -14.38 16.59
N GLY A 67 -36.11 -13.22 15.91
CA GLY A 67 -35.02 -12.30 16.21
C GLY A 67 -33.66 -13.00 16.12
N PRO A 68 -32.72 -12.75 17.04
CA PRO A 68 -31.39 -13.36 17.03
C PRO A 68 -31.32 -14.68 17.79
N VAL A 69 -32.33 -15.57 17.65
CA VAL A 69 -32.27 -16.89 18.29
C VAL A 69 -31.18 -17.73 17.68
N LEU A 70 -30.22 -18.16 18.48
CA LEU A 70 -29.08 -18.95 18.08
C LEU A 70 -29.08 -20.30 18.83
N GLY A 71 -28.63 -21.36 18.15
CA GLY A 71 -28.67 -22.75 18.64
C GLY A 71 -29.82 -23.53 18.05
N PRO A 72 -31.09 -23.33 18.45
CA PRO A 72 -32.22 -23.87 17.72
C PRO A 72 -32.28 -23.30 16.28
N LEU A 73 -32.55 -24.20 15.30
CA LEU A 73 -32.56 -23.82 13.90
C LEU A 73 -33.97 -23.63 13.37
N HIS A 74 -34.19 -22.62 12.54
CA HIS A 74 -35.42 -22.46 11.79
C HIS A 74 -35.55 -23.56 10.72
N PRO A 75 -36.76 -24.09 10.43
CA PRO A 75 -36.97 -25.13 9.39
C PRO A 75 -36.40 -24.77 8.02
N ILE A 76 -36.36 -23.47 7.68
CA ILE A 76 -35.78 -22.94 6.44
C ILE A 76 -34.34 -23.36 6.19
N VAL A 77 -33.59 -23.67 7.27
CA VAL A 77 -32.20 -24.17 7.19
C VAL A 77 -32.17 -25.53 6.49
N GLY A 78 -33.16 -26.37 6.71
CA GLY A 78 -33.28 -27.67 6.01
C GLY A 78 -33.49 -27.51 4.51
N GLU A 79 -34.30 -26.52 4.10
CA GLU A 79 -34.51 -26.19 2.67
C GLU A 79 -33.19 -25.67 2.04
N ASN A 80 -32.47 -24.77 2.75
CA ASN A 80 -31.19 -24.26 2.29
C ASN A 80 -30.16 -25.37 2.12
N LEU A 81 -30.07 -26.30 3.09
CA LEU A 81 -29.17 -27.44 3.00
C LEU A 81 -29.45 -28.30 1.77
N ALA A 82 -30.74 -28.60 1.49
CA ALA A 82 -31.12 -29.39 0.30
C ALA A 82 -30.70 -28.70 -1.00
N MET A 83 -30.99 -27.40 -1.15
CA MET A 83 -30.63 -26.62 -2.34
C MET A 83 -29.11 -26.48 -2.49
N ILE A 84 -28.40 -26.19 -1.43
CA ILE A 84 -26.91 -26.04 -1.46
C ILE A 84 -26.22 -27.37 -1.80
N LYS A 85 -26.70 -28.50 -1.25
CA LYS A 85 -26.19 -29.83 -1.62
C LYS A 85 -26.44 -30.16 -3.09
N ALA A 86 -27.58 -29.80 -3.62
CA ALA A 86 -27.91 -29.99 -5.04
C ALA A 86 -27.01 -29.18 -5.97
N VAL A 87 -26.69 -27.91 -5.59
CA VAL A 87 -25.80 -27.01 -6.34
C VAL A 87 -24.34 -27.47 -6.23
N SER A 88 -23.86 -27.73 -5.04
CA SER A 88 -22.46 -28.09 -4.77
C SER A 88 -22.12 -29.53 -5.18
N LYS A 89 -23.10 -30.42 -5.21
CA LYS A 89 -22.96 -31.89 -5.39
C LYS A 89 -22.11 -32.54 -4.29
N LEU A 90 -22.19 -32.00 -3.07
CA LEU A 90 -21.40 -32.44 -1.90
C LEU A 90 -22.32 -32.84 -0.74
N ASP A 91 -21.78 -33.65 0.17
CA ASP A 91 -22.56 -34.36 1.17
C ASP A 91 -22.96 -33.50 2.38
N GLU A 92 -22.04 -32.65 2.84
CA GLU A 92 -22.17 -31.94 4.12
C GLU A 92 -21.98 -30.41 3.90
N VAL A 93 -22.67 -29.63 4.73
CA VAL A 93 -22.67 -28.16 4.67
C VAL A 93 -22.39 -27.57 6.06
N SER A 94 -21.59 -26.52 6.13
CA SER A 94 -21.31 -25.74 7.34
C SER A 94 -21.50 -24.26 7.05
N PHE A 95 -22.28 -23.57 7.88
CA PHE A 95 -22.51 -22.12 7.76
C PHE A 95 -21.51 -21.32 8.61
N HIS A 96 -21.13 -20.15 8.12
CA HIS A 96 -20.17 -19.21 8.70
C HIS A 96 -20.60 -17.76 8.39
N MET A 97 -19.96 -16.78 9.05
CA MET A 97 -20.32 -15.37 8.88
C MET A 97 -19.64 -14.71 7.67
N SER A 98 -18.56 -15.25 7.17
CA SER A 98 -17.81 -14.66 6.06
C SER A 98 -17.06 -15.70 5.24
N GLY A 99 -16.67 -15.32 4.01
CA GLY A 99 -15.81 -16.16 3.18
C GLY A 99 -14.47 -16.47 3.85
N THR A 100 -13.86 -15.52 4.57
CA THR A 100 -12.61 -15.75 5.32
C THR A 100 -12.78 -16.84 6.37
N GLU A 101 -13.84 -16.77 7.18
CA GLU A 101 -14.12 -17.77 8.20
C GLU A 101 -14.41 -19.15 7.56
N ALA A 102 -15.13 -19.19 6.46
CA ALA A 102 -15.43 -20.41 5.72
C ALA A 102 -14.15 -21.06 5.13
N ILE A 103 -13.23 -20.28 4.57
CA ILE A 103 -11.93 -20.78 4.12
C ILE A 103 -11.10 -21.33 5.32
N MET A 104 -11.07 -20.63 6.43
CA MET A 104 -10.42 -21.12 7.67
C MET A 104 -11.00 -22.46 8.09
N CYS A 105 -12.32 -22.61 8.04
CA CYS A 105 -13.01 -23.86 8.34
C CYS A 105 -12.60 -24.98 7.37
N ALA A 106 -12.68 -24.74 6.05
CA ALA A 106 -12.35 -25.71 5.02
C ALA A 106 -10.92 -26.21 5.17
N VAL A 107 -9.95 -25.32 5.31
CA VAL A 107 -8.53 -25.66 5.49
C VAL A 107 -8.31 -26.42 6.80
N ARG A 108 -8.93 -25.97 7.90
CA ARG A 108 -8.81 -26.62 9.21
C ARG A 108 -9.37 -28.04 9.19
N LEU A 109 -10.53 -28.24 8.57
CA LEU A 109 -11.15 -29.57 8.43
C LEU A 109 -10.35 -30.49 7.51
N ALA A 110 -9.85 -29.98 6.37
CA ALA A 110 -8.98 -30.75 5.49
C ALA A 110 -7.70 -31.21 6.22
N ALA A 111 -7.02 -30.29 6.92
CA ALA A 111 -5.82 -30.61 7.70
C ALA A 111 -6.11 -31.61 8.85
N PHE A 112 -7.24 -31.42 9.55
CA PHE A 112 -7.69 -32.29 10.61
C PHE A 112 -7.93 -33.73 10.10
N ASN A 113 -8.66 -33.89 9.00
CA ASN A 113 -9.07 -35.20 8.49
C ASN A 113 -7.96 -35.88 7.70
N LYS A 114 -7.07 -35.16 7.02
CA LYS A 114 -5.91 -35.73 6.33
C LYS A 114 -4.69 -35.90 7.22
N ARG A 115 -4.67 -35.33 8.43
CA ARG A 115 -3.51 -35.35 9.34
C ARG A 115 -2.24 -34.79 8.68
N ARG A 116 -2.41 -33.81 7.77
CA ARG A 116 -1.36 -33.09 7.03
C ARG A 116 -1.46 -31.62 7.33
N LYS A 117 -0.37 -30.86 7.15
CA LYS A 117 -0.33 -29.44 7.55
C LYS A 117 -0.21 -28.47 6.39
N LEU A 118 0.48 -28.87 5.33
CA LEU A 118 0.83 -27.98 4.25
C LEU A 118 -0.39 -27.59 3.41
N VAL A 119 -0.64 -26.31 3.25
CA VAL A 119 -1.69 -25.74 2.40
C VAL A 119 -1.05 -25.20 1.13
N VAL A 120 -1.56 -25.58 -0.01
CA VAL A 120 -1.13 -25.03 -1.30
C VAL A 120 -2.10 -23.93 -1.71
N CYS A 121 -1.53 -22.74 -2.04
CA CYS A 121 -2.25 -21.60 -2.64
C CYS A 121 -1.50 -21.11 -3.88
N PHE A 122 -2.13 -20.28 -4.70
CA PHE A 122 -1.50 -19.69 -5.88
C PHE A 122 -1.25 -18.20 -5.68
N ALA A 123 -0.10 -17.73 -6.13
CA ALA A 123 0.28 -16.32 -6.01
C ALA A 123 -0.76 -15.40 -6.65
N GLY A 124 -1.15 -14.36 -5.92
CA GLY A 124 -2.18 -13.42 -6.34
C GLY A 124 -3.61 -13.87 -6.11
N ALA A 125 -3.87 -15.10 -5.61
CA ALA A 125 -5.18 -15.48 -5.11
C ALA A 125 -5.51 -14.72 -3.83
N TYR A 126 -6.80 -14.43 -3.64
CA TYR A 126 -7.33 -13.90 -2.39
C TYR A 126 -8.33 -14.89 -1.80
N HIS A 127 -7.98 -15.46 -0.67
CA HIS A 127 -8.79 -16.44 0.08
C HIS A 127 -9.24 -15.90 1.45
N GLY A 128 -9.34 -14.60 1.59
CA GLY A 128 -9.48 -13.92 2.87
C GLY A 128 -8.12 -13.52 3.46
N TRP A 129 -8.15 -12.77 4.54
CA TRP A 129 -6.96 -12.16 5.17
C TRP A 129 -6.39 -13.01 6.33
N TRP A 130 -6.78 -14.27 6.44
CA TRP A 130 -6.21 -15.18 7.44
C TRP A 130 -4.80 -15.62 7.06
N ASP A 131 -3.88 -15.63 8.03
CA ASP A 131 -2.46 -15.98 7.86
C ASP A 131 -2.24 -17.32 7.16
N GLY A 132 -3.08 -18.33 7.43
CA GLY A 132 -2.95 -19.67 6.86
C GLY A 132 -3.23 -19.78 5.36
N VAL A 133 -3.62 -18.69 4.69
CA VAL A 133 -3.82 -18.59 3.23
C VAL A 133 -3.29 -17.29 2.63
N GLN A 134 -2.77 -16.38 3.46
CA GLN A 134 -2.25 -15.07 3.05
C GLN A 134 -0.78 -14.91 3.46
N PRO A 135 0.15 -15.76 2.99
CA PRO A 135 1.58 -15.55 3.22
C PRO A 135 2.07 -14.44 2.28
N GLY A 136 2.89 -13.53 2.76
CA GLY A 136 3.51 -12.56 1.89
C GLY A 136 3.48 -11.12 2.41
N PRO A 137 3.63 -10.12 1.52
CA PRO A 137 3.71 -8.72 1.91
C PRO A 137 2.51 -8.27 2.76
N GLY A 138 2.80 -7.55 3.85
CA GLY A 138 1.79 -7.09 4.81
C GLY A 138 1.41 -8.11 5.89
N ASN A 139 2.08 -9.28 5.94
CA ASN A 139 1.98 -10.22 7.03
C ASN A 139 3.32 -10.30 7.78
N GLU A 140 3.36 -9.74 8.98
CA GLU A 140 4.56 -9.72 9.83
C GLU A 140 4.90 -11.11 10.42
N ARG A 141 3.94 -12.04 10.40
CA ARG A 141 4.13 -13.37 10.95
C ARG A 141 4.77 -14.28 9.92
N LYS A 142 5.80 -15.03 10.33
CA LYS A 142 6.40 -16.05 9.48
C LYS A 142 5.45 -17.25 9.36
N ILE A 143 4.96 -17.51 8.15
CA ILE A 143 4.07 -18.63 7.84
C ILE A 143 4.88 -19.76 7.18
N THR A 144 4.89 -20.93 7.80
CA THR A 144 5.69 -22.09 7.36
C THR A 144 4.85 -23.19 6.73
N ASP A 145 3.57 -23.24 7.03
CA ASP A 145 2.68 -24.32 6.60
C ASP A 145 1.84 -23.94 5.36
N VAL A 146 2.29 -22.93 4.59
CA VAL A 146 1.69 -22.53 3.31
C VAL A 146 2.75 -22.62 2.22
N LEU A 147 2.40 -23.27 1.12
CA LEU A 147 3.19 -23.33 -0.10
C LEU A 147 2.53 -22.46 -1.16
N PRO A 148 2.98 -21.21 -1.33
CA PRO A 148 2.50 -20.36 -2.43
C PRO A 148 3.20 -20.77 -3.72
N LEU A 149 2.45 -21.29 -4.67
CA LEU A 149 2.94 -21.56 -6.02
C LEU A 149 2.83 -20.31 -6.87
N LYS A 150 3.83 -20.07 -7.72
CA LYS A 150 3.94 -18.84 -8.48
C LYS A 150 2.81 -18.64 -9.49
N ASP A 151 2.41 -19.73 -10.15
CA ASP A 151 1.45 -19.71 -11.23
C ASP A 151 0.73 -21.07 -11.37
N MET A 152 -0.23 -21.12 -12.29
CA MET A 152 -0.99 -22.31 -12.64
C MET A 152 -0.33 -23.02 -13.84
N SER A 153 0.90 -23.47 -13.68
CA SER A 153 1.74 -24.09 -14.71
C SER A 153 1.95 -25.58 -14.48
N PRO A 154 2.50 -26.33 -15.45
CA PRO A 154 2.93 -27.71 -15.25
C PRO A 154 3.94 -27.87 -14.12
N ALA A 155 4.81 -26.89 -13.89
CA ALA A 155 5.78 -26.92 -12.79
C ALA A 155 5.09 -26.90 -11.43
N SER A 156 4.00 -26.16 -11.30
CA SER A 156 3.18 -26.15 -10.08
C SER A 156 2.51 -27.49 -9.83
N LEU A 157 2.03 -28.18 -10.87
CA LEU A 157 1.49 -29.55 -10.74
C LEU A 157 2.58 -30.54 -10.28
N ALA A 158 3.79 -30.44 -10.84
CA ALA A 158 4.93 -31.26 -10.43
C ALA A 158 5.30 -31.02 -8.95
N ALA A 159 5.28 -29.77 -8.49
CA ALA A 159 5.54 -29.42 -7.09
C ALA A 159 4.49 -30.00 -6.14
N ILE A 160 3.20 -29.96 -6.52
CA ILE A 160 2.12 -30.59 -5.76
C ILE A 160 2.33 -32.10 -5.67
N LYS A 161 2.65 -32.76 -6.79
CA LYS A 161 2.92 -34.20 -6.82
C LYS A 161 4.09 -34.59 -5.92
N ALA A 162 5.17 -33.86 -5.98
CA ALA A 162 6.38 -34.14 -5.20
C ALA A 162 6.17 -34.04 -3.68
N ARG A 163 5.24 -33.20 -3.22
CA ARG A 163 4.94 -32.97 -1.80
C ARG A 163 3.56 -33.48 -1.35
N ALA A 164 2.92 -34.32 -2.14
CA ALA A 164 1.55 -34.75 -1.90
C ALA A 164 1.30 -35.34 -0.50
N SER A 165 2.27 -36.06 0.06
CA SER A 165 2.17 -36.67 1.41
C SER A 165 2.12 -35.65 2.56
N GLU A 166 2.57 -34.40 2.32
CA GLU A 166 2.55 -33.31 3.29
C GLU A 166 1.32 -32.42 3.16
N ILE A 167 0.71 -32.39 1.96
CA ILE A 167 -0.33 -31.43 1.60
C ILE A 167 -1.67 -31.82 2.24
N ALA A 168 -2.21 -30.91 3.05
CA ALA A 168 -3.54 -31.00 3.65
C ALA A 168 -4.64 -30.73 2.63
N CYS A 169 -4.46 -29.70 1.79
CA CYS A 169 -5.34 -29.35 0.69
C CYS A 169 -4.66 -28.41 -0.30
N VAL A 170 -5.19 -28.37 -1.50
CA VAL A 170 -4.92 -27.33 -2.52
C VAL A 170 -6.13 -26.42 -2.60
N VAL A 171 -5.93 -25.13 -2.31
CA VAL A 171 -6.99 -24.11 -2.38
C VAL A 171 -6.84 -23.34 -3.68
N VAL A 172 -7.91 -23.30 -4.48
CA VAL A 172 -7.95 -22.62 -5.79
C VAL A 172 -9.10 -21.66 -5.85
N ASN A 173 -8.82 -20.45 -6.27
CA ASN A 173 -9.82 -19.53 -6.81
C ASN A 173 -10.03 -19.92 -8.28
N PRO A 174 -11.17 -20.49 -8.69
CA PRO A 174 -11.38 -20.95 -10.08
C PRO A 174 -11.27 -19.83 -11.12
N LEU A 175 -11.39 -18.60 -10.70
CA LEU A 175 -11.10 -17.42 -11.50
C LEU A 175 -10.23 -16.46 -10.69
N GLN A 176 -8.93 -16.47 -10.95
CA GLN A 176 -7.91 -15.69 -10.23
C GLN A 176 -7.59 -14.35 -10.90
N GLY A 177 -8.51 -13.73 -11.49
CA GLY A 177 -8.39 -12.56 -12.34
C GLY A 177 -9.16 -12.84 -13.62
N PHE A 178 -9.07 -11.96 -14.59
CA PHE A 178 -9.72 -12.20 -15.87
C PHE A 178 -9.05 -13.35 -16.64
N ASN A 179 -7.71 -13.38 -16.59
CA ASN A 179 -6.94 -14.50 -17.14
C ASN A 179 -6.28 -15.25 -15.98
N PRO A 180 -6.68 -16.50 -15.69
CA PRO A 180 -6.18 -17.28 -14.57
C PRO A 180 -4.69 -17.57 -14.63
N ASN A 181 -4.08 -17.58 -15.81
CA ASN A 181 -2.64 -17.78 -16.01
C ASN A 181 -1.83 -16.47 -15.92
N SER A 182 -2.50 -15.35 -15.74
CA SER A 182 -1.85 -14.05 -15.58
C SER A 182 -1.80 -13.65 -14.10
N PRO A 183 -0.78 -12.89 -13.68
CA PRO A 183 -0.77 -12.29 -12.35
C PRO A 183 -2.03 -11.44 -12.14
N PRO A 184 -2.45 -11.22 -10.89
CA PRO A 184 -3.61 -10.39 -10.60
C PRO A 184 -3.41 -8.98 -11.14
N PRO A 185 -4.50 -8.25 -11.44
CA PRO A 185 -4.41 -6.88 -11.92
C PRO A 185 -3.83 -5.99 -10.82
N ASN A 186 -2.64 -5.52 -11.06
CA ASN A 186 -1.97 -4.45 -10.35
C ASN A 186 -1.37 -3.50 -11.38
N ASP A 187 -0.78 -2.38 -10.95
CA ASP A 187 -0.23 -1.39 -11.87
C ASP A 187 0.82 -1.98 -12.82
N LEU A 188 1.64 -2.90 -12.32
CA LEU A 188 2.64 -3.60 -13.13
C LEU A 188 1.98 -4.48 -14.20
N VAL A 189 0.90 -5.15 -13.86
CA VAL A 189 0.14 -6.02 -14.77
C VAL A 189 -0.61 -5.21 -15.82
N LEU A 190 -1.14 -4.04 -15.46
CA LEU A 190 -1.73 -3.11 -16.42
C LEU A 190 -0.70 -2.64 -17.46
N MET A 191 0.55 -2.51 -17.06
CA MET A 191 1.67 -2.17 -17.95
C MET A 191 2.07 -3.31 -18.90
N THR A 192 1.78 -4.56 -18.57
CA THR A 192 2.09 -5.74 -19.42
C THR A 192 0.91 -6.19 -20.28
N SER A 193 -0.04 -5.30 -20.54
CA SER A 193 -1.31 -5.60 -21.23
C SER A 193 -1.15 -6.22 -22.64
N ALA A 194 -0.07 -5.89 -23.36
CA ALA A 194 0.19 -6.49 -24.68
C ALA A 194 0.43 -8.01 -24.59
N ILE A 195 1.09 -8.46 -23.52
CA ILE A 195 1.29 -9.90 -23.23
C ILE A 195 -0.04 -10.57 -22.87
N ARG A 196 -0.90 -9.88 -22.13
CA ARG A 196 -2.24 -10.38 -21.80
C ARG A 196 -3.12 -10.55 -23.01
N LYS A 197 -3.08 -9.59 -23.95
CA LYS A 197 -3.88 -9.64 -25.18
C LYS A 197 -3.49 -10.84 -26.06
N ALA A 198 -2.21 -11.12 -26.18
CA ALA A 198 -1.70 -12.28 -26.93
C ALA A 198 -2.10 -13.60 -26.25
N ALA A 199 -2.20 -13.62 -24.92
CA ALA A 199 -2.55 -14.80 -24.15
C ALA A 199 -4.05 -15.07 -24.05
N SER A 200 -4.94 -14.07 -24.23
CA SER A 200 -6.35 -14.16 -23.85
C SER A 200 -7.21 -15.08 -24.72
N ASN A 201 -6.87 -15.27 -25.98
CA ASN A 201 -7.68 -16.10 -26.89
C ASN A 201 -7.33 -17.59 -26.87
N GLU A 202 -6.08 -17.94 -26.53
CA GLU A 202 -5.63 -19.34 -26.47
C GLU A 202 -5.65 -19.93 -25.04
N THR A 203 -5.64 -19.08 -24.01
CA THR A 203 -5.40 -19.51 -22.62
C THR A 203 -6.61 -20.01 -21.87
N MET A 204 -7.84 -19.69 -22.30
CA MET A 204 -9.05 -20.16 -21.60
C MET A 204 -9.21 -21.67 -21.72
N ASP A 205 -8.99 -22.22 -22.89
CA ASP A 205 -9.04 -23.67 -23.10
C ASP A 205 -7.90 -24.38 -22.37
N HIS A 206 -6.71 -23.79 -22.40
CA HIS A 206 -5.55 -24.28 -21.66
C HIS A 206 -5.79 -24.28 -20.15
N TYR A 207 -6.45 -23.23 -19.62
CA TYR A 207 -6.78 -23.19 -18.20
C TYR A 207 -7.78 -24.24 -17.78
N ALA A 208 -8.83 -24.46 -18.57
CA ALA A 208 -9.79 -25.52 -18.30
C ALA A 208 -9.14 -26.93 -18.30
N VAL A 209 -8.20 -27.17 -19.24
CA VAL A 209 -7.40 -28.39 -19.28
C VAL A 209 -6.50 -28.48 -18.04
N TRP A 210 -5.83 -27.39 -17.66
CA TRP A 210 -4.99 -27.36 -16.46
C TRP A 210 -5.80 -27.69 -15.21
N LEU A 211 -6.98 -27.10 -15.04
CA LEU A 211 -7.85 -27.31 -13.88
C LEU A 211 -8.35 -28.77 -13.79
N LYS A 212 -8.68 -29.38 -14.95
CA LYS A 212 -9.02 -30.80 -15.02
C LYS A 212 -7.82 -31.68 -14.66
N THR A 213 -6.61 -31.31 -15.10
CA THR A 213 -5.37 -32.00 -14.78
C THR A 213 -5.05 -31.91 -13.28
N LEU A 214 -5.23 -30.73 -12.68
CA LEU A 214 -5.09 -30.52 -11.23
C LEU A 214 -6.09 -31.43 -10.48
N ARG A 215 -7.35 -31.49 -10.91
CA ARG A 215 -8.35 -32.37 -10.28
C ARG A 215 -7.91 -33.83 -10.34
N ALA A 216 -7.45 -34.28 -11.50
CA ALA A 216 -6.98 -35.66 -11.68
C ALA A 216 -5.77 -35.97 -10.78
N LEU A 217 -4.79 -35.07 -10.74
CA LEU A 217 -3.62 -35.16 -9.88
C LEU A 217 -3.99 -35.22 -8.38
N CYS A 218 -4.89 -34.35 -7.95
CA CYS A 218 -5.35 -34.33 -6.56
C CYS A 218 -6.05 -35.63 -6.18
N THR A 219 -6.78 -36.24 -7.12
CA THR A 219 -7.41 -37.56 -6.93
C THR A 219 -6.36 -38.66 -6.85
N GLU A 220 -5.39 -38.68 -7.78
CA GLU A 220 -4.29 -39.67 -7.81
C GLU A 220 -3.47 -39.66 -6.50
N CYS A 221 -3.20 -38.45 -5.98
CA CYS A 221 -2.35 -38.24 -4.81
C CYS A 221 -3.12 -38.22 -3.48
N ASP A 222 -4.40 -38.47 -3.45
CA ASP A 222 -5.26 -38.34 -2.27
C ASP A 222 -5.10 -37.01 -1.53
N VAL A 223 -5.05 -35.91 -2.31
CA VAL A 223 -4.98 -34.53 -1.83
C VAL A 223 -6.32 -33.85 -2.04
N PRO A 224 -6.99 -33.33 -1.01
CA PRO A 224 -8.23 -32.58 -1.15
C PRO A 224 -8.06 -31.33 -2.02
N LEU A 225 -8.93 -31.17 -3.04
CA LEU A 225 -9.07 -29.96 -3.82
C LEU A 225 -10.19 -29.11 -3.22
N VAL A 226 -9.89 -27.89 -2.84
CA VAL A 226 -10.84 -26.92 -2.31
C VAL A 226 -11.03 -25.79 -3.32
N PHE A 227 -12.25 -25.62 -3.82
CA PHE A 227 -12.61 -24.47 -4.64
C PHE A 227 -13.11 -23.33 -3.77
N ASP A 228 -12.42 -22.20 -3.85
CA ASP A 228 -12.91 -20.96 -3.31
C ASP A 228 -13.83 -20.28 -4.33
N GLU A 229 -15.10 -20.54 -4.21
CA GLU A 229 -16.18 -19.97 -5.02
C GLU A 229 -16.91 -18.82 -4.30
N VAL A 230 -16.28 -18.20 -3.30
CA VAL A 230 -16.85 -17.01 -2.63
C VAL A 230 -17.15 -15.88 -3.63
N TYR A 231 -16.39 -15.80 -4.71
CA TYR A 231 -16.57 -14.80 -5.77
C TYR A 231 -17.26 -15.36 -7.02
N THR A 232 -16.94 -16.60 -7.40
CA THR A 232 -17.38 -17.23 -8.66
C THR A 232 -18.68 -18.00 -8.52
N GLY A 233 -19.02 -18.42 -7.32
CA GLY A 233 -20.28 -19.12 -7.03
C GLY A 233 -21.50 -18.29 -7.44
N PHE A 234 -22.40 -18.89 -8.16
CA PHE A 234 -23.60 -18.24 -8.72
C PHE A 234 -23.31 -17.03 -9.63
N ARG A 235 -22.06 -16.82 -10.03
CA ARG A 235 -21.70 -15.74 -10.96
C ARG A 235 -21.42 -16.24 -12.37
N MET A 236 -20.64 -17.30 -12.49
CA MET A 236 -20.26 -17.85 -13.80
C MET A 236 -21.39 -18.70 -14.44
N ALA A 237 -22.13 -19.38 -13.60
CA ALA A 237 -23.31 -20.17 -13.91
C ALA A 237 -24.14 -20.35 -12.62
N PRO A 238 -25.38 -20.83 -12.66
CA PRO A 238 -26.16 -21.18 -11.47
C PRO A 238 -25.41 -22.12 -10.49
N GLY A 239 -24.64 -23.07 -11.01
CA GLY A 239 -23.77 -23.96 -10.23
C GLY A 239 -22.33 -23.49 -10.08
N GLY A 240 -22.04 -22.21 -10.35
CA GLY A 240 -20.73 -21.59 -10.18
C GLY A 240 -19.68 -22.08 -11.17
N ALA A 241 -18.42 -21.98 -10.76
CA ALA A 241 -17.27 -22.39 -11.57
C ALA A 241 -17.17 -23.92 -11.72
N GLN A 242 -17.67 -24.70 -10.76
CA GLN A 242 -17.75 -26.16 -10.92
C GLN A 242 -18.58 -26.56 -12.15
N GLU A 243 -19.75 -25.95 -12.30
CA GLU A 243 -20.61 -26.17 -13.48
C GLU A 243 -19.92 -25.66 -14.75
N TYR A 244 -19.42 -24.44 -14.73
CA TYR A 244 -18.80 -23.78 -15.88
C TYR A 244 -17.63 -24.56 -16.47
N TYR A 245 -16.69 -25.05 -15.63
CA TYR A 245 -15.51 -25.80 -16.08
C TYR A 245 -15.73 -27.30 -16.14
N GLY A 246 -16.85 -27.83 -15.64
CA GLY A 246 -17.10 -29.26 -15.53
C GLY A 246 -16.12 -29.97 -14.61
N VAL A 247 -15.71 -29.33 -13.51
CA VAL A 247 -14.75 -29.85 -12.54
C VAL A 247 -15.35 -29.82 -11.14
N ASN A 248 -15.44 -30.96 -10.46
CA ASN A 248 -15.95 -31.06 -9.09
C ASN A 248 -14.78 -31.09 -8.09
N ALA A 249 -14.81 -30.21 -7.10
CA ALA A 249 -13.87 -30.21 -5.99
C ALA A 249 -14.30 -31.17 -4.87
N ASP A 250 -13.40 -31.43 -3.93
CA ASP A 250 -13.71 -32.24 -2.73
C ASP A 250 -14.36 -31.38 -1.64
N MET A 251 -14.07 -30.08 -1.66
CA MET A 251 -14.74 -29.06 -0.85
C MET A 251 -14.95 -27.80 -1.69
N VAL A 252 -16.04 -27.10 -1.45
CA VAL A 252 -16.34 -25.80 -2.08
C VAL A 252 -16.72 -24.80 -1.01
N VAL A 253 -16.19 -23.60 -1.15
CA VAL A 253 -16.52 -22.48 -0.25
C VAL A 253 -17.31 -21.43 -1.01
N TYR A 254 -18.52 -21.15 -0.55
CA TYR A 254 -19.39 -20.10 -1.08
C TYR A 254 -19.48 -18.92 -0.11
N GLY A 255 -19.94 -17.79 -0.59
CA GLY A 255 -20.19 -16.58 0.20
C GLY A 255 -20.86 -15.49 -0.62
N LYS A 256 -20.66 -14.22 -0.22
CA LYS A 256 -21.16 -13.05 -0.96
C LYS A 256 -22.63 -13.18 -1.39
N THR A 257 -22.87 -13.36 -2.69
CA THR A 257 -24.22 -13.40 -3.27
C THR A 257 -25.13 -14.44 -2.62
N LEU A 258 -24.58 -15.59 -2.19
CA LEU A 258 -25.35 -16.67 -1.56
C LEU A 258 -26.13 -16.20 -0.32
N GLY A 259 -25.66 -15.17 0.38
CA GLY A 259 -26.35 -14.59 1.53
C GLY A 259 -27.65 -13.85 1.19
N GLY A 260 -27.98 -13.67 -0.10
CA GLY A 260 -29.14 -12.88 -0.49
C GLY A 260 -29.08 -11.42 -0.03
N GLY A 261 -27.87 -10.86 0.08
CA GLY A 261 -27.58 -9.52 0.61
C GLY A 261 -27.02 -9.52 2.03
N MET A 262 -27.09 -10.62 2.76
CA MET A 262 -26.59 -10.75 4.12
C MET A 262 -25.17 -11.35 4.17
N PRO A 263 -24.34 -10.99 5.18
CA PRO A 263 -23.03 -11.62 5.37
C PRO A 263 -23.16 -13.14 5.56
N VAL A 264 -22.36 -13.89 4.82
CA VAL A 264 -22.33 -15.35 4.91
C VAL A 264 -21.04 -15.94 4.36
N GLY A 265 -20.65 -17.07 4.87
CA GLY A 265 -19.72 -18.02 4.30
C GLY A 265 -20.29 -19.43 4.47
N VAL A 266 -20.12 -20.27 3.46
CA VAL A 266 -20.62 -21.65 3.48
C VAL A 266 -19.55 -22.59 2.99
N VAL A 267 -19.27 -23.64 3.76
CA VAL A 267 -18.39 -24.74 3.36
C VAL A 267 -19.23 -25.94 3.01
N CYS A 268 -19.07 -26.43 1.79
CA CYS A 268 -19.59 -27.72 1.37
C CYS A 268 -18.42 -28.69 1.22
N GLY A 269 -18.59 -29.97 1.58
CA GLY A 269 -17.52 -30.94 1.46
C GLY A 269 -18.01 -32.38 1.47
N LYS A 270 -17.15 -33.29 1.02
CA LYS A 270 -17.34 -34.71 1.15
C LYS A 270 -17.41 -35.06 2.64
N LYS A 271 -18.27 -36.04 2.98
CA LYS A 271 -18.54 -36.42 4.35
C LYS A 271 -17.28 -36.72 5.17
N GLU A 272 -16.29 -37.40 4.58
CA GLU A 272 -15.02 -37.71 5.24
C GLU A 272 -14.16 -36.46 5.56
N LEU A 273 -14.25 -35.43 4.76
CA LEU A 273 -13.51 -34.19 4.99
C LEU A 273 -14.22 -33.23 5.95
N MET A 274 -15.53 -33.38 6.14
CA MET A 274 -16.34 -32.53 7.01
C MET A 274 -16.44 -33.02 8.45
N ARG A 275 -15.82 -34.13 8.80
CA ARG A 275 -15.80 -34.66 10.18
C ARG A 275 -15.13 -33.70 11.14
N ARG A 276 -15.77 -33.44 12.28
CA ARG A 276 -15.31 -32.52 13.33
C ARG A 276 -14.74 -33.22 14.54
N PHE A 277 -14.85 -34.54 14.57
CA PHE A 277 -14.29 -35.43 15.62
C PHE A 277 -13.69 -36.68 15.00
N ASP A 278 -12.74 -37.26 15.69
CA ASP A 278 -12.12 -38.53 15.30
C ASP A 278 -12.88 -39.66 16.00
N PRO A 279 -13.51 -40.59 15.26
CA PRO A 279 -14.25 -41.70 15.90
C PRO A 279 -13.39 -42.62 16.76
N GLU A 280 -12.11 -42.77 16.42
CA GLU A 280 -11.17 -43.62 17.15
C GLU A 280 -10.52 -42.89 18.33
N HIS A 281 -10.53 -41.54 18.29
CA HIS A 281 -9.97 -40.67 19.32
C HIS A 281 -10.95 -39.59 19.69
N PRO A 282 -12.00 -39.85 20.50
CA PRO A 282 -13.12 -38.93 20.74
C PRO A 282 -12.72 -37.58 21.32
N LEU A 283 -11.58 -37.47 21.98
CA LEU A 283 -11.05 -36.20 22.50
C LEU A 283 -10.39 -35.34 21.39
N ARG A 284 -10.15 -35.89 20.23
CA ARG A 284 -9.60 -35.18 19.09
C ARG A 284 -10.76 -34.52 18.31
N VAL A 285 -10.99 -33.24 18.59
CA VAL A 285 -12.10 -32.46 18.05
C VAL A 285 -11.57 -31.23 17.29
N SER A 286 -12.18 -30.90 16.15
CA SER A 286 -11.94 -29.68 15.42
C SER A 286 -13.08 -28.67 15.67
N TYR A 287 -12.78 -27.62 16.42
CA TYR A 287 -13.74 -26.56 16.69
C TYR A 287 -13.77 -25.58 15.51
N VAL A 288 -14.88 -25.56 14.77
CA VAL A 288 -15.11 -24.73 13.58
C VAL A 288 -16.50 -24.12 13.62
N ILE A 289 -16.90 -23.59 14.78
CA ILE A 289 -18.23 -23.06 15.04
C ILE A 289 -18.12 -21.56 15.34
N GLY A 290 -18.88 -20.74 14.60
CA GLY A 290 -19.07 -19.33 14.87
C GLY A 290 -20.42 -19.08 15.54
N THR A 291 -20.51 -18.09 16.43
CA THR A 291 -21.73 -17.76 17.17
C THR A 291 -22.93 -17.50 16.24
N PHE A 292 -22.74 -16.77 15.16
CA PHE A 292 -23.80 -16.36 14.22
C PHE A 292 -23.90 -17.22 12.96
N SER A 293 -23.38 -18.43 12.99
CA SER A 293 -23.25 -19.31 11.82
C SER A 293 -24.57 -19.56 11.06
N ALA A 294 -25.69 -19.56 11.74
CA ALA A 294 -27.01 -19.78 11.14
C ALA A 294 -28.02 -18.72 11.64
N LEU A 295 -27.64 -17.45 11.61
CA LEU A 295 -28.49 -16.34 12.00
C LEU A 295 -29.79 -16.40 11.20
N PRO A 296 -30.99 -16.39 11.86
CA PRO A 296 -32.27 -16.57 11.19
C PRO A 296 -32.48 -15.66 9.98
N LEU A 297 -32.21 -14.36 10.09
CA LEU A 297 -32.33 -13.42 8.98
C LEU A 297 -31.44 -13.79 7.78
N THR A 298 -30.19 -14.16 8.04
CA THR A 298 -29.26 -14.62 6.96
C THR A 298 -29.78 -15.88 6.29
N MET A 299 -30.32 -16.82 7.08
CA MET A 299 -30.91 -18.06 6.52
C MET A 299 -32.16 -17.78 5.69
N GLY A 300 -32.98 -16.82 6.10
CA GLY A 300 -34.18 -16.38 5.37
C GLY A 300 -33.82 -15.72 4.05
N SER A 301 -32.92 -14.74 4.04
CA SER A 301 -32.48 -14.06 2.82
C SER A 301 -31.78 -15.02 1.84
N MET A 302 -30.94 -15.93 2.37
CA MET A 302 -30.31 -17.00 1.60
C MET A 302 -31.36 -17.91 0.93
N ASN A 303 -32.42 -18.28 1.66
CA ASN A 303 -33.48 -19.14 1.14
C ASN A 303 -34.20 -18.49 -0.04
N ALA A 304 -34.55 -17.21 0.08
CA ALA A 304 -35.17 -16.45 -0.99
C ALA A 304 -34.29 -16.40 -2.25
N PHE A 305 -32.98 -16.10 -2.06
CA PHE A 305 -32.02 -16.15 -3.14
C PHE A 305 -31.89 -17.55 -3.77
N LEU A 306 -31.73 -18.60 -2.97
CA LEU A 306 -31.55 -19.96 -3.45
C LEU A 306 -32.79 -20.47 -4.24
N LYS A 307 -34.01 -20.15 -3.83
CA LYS A 307 -35.22 -20.45 -4.57
C LYS A 307 -35.22 -19.84 -5.96
N TRP A 308 -34.74 -18.60 -6.08
CA TRP A 308 -34.55 -17.99 -7.38
C TRP A 308 -33.40 -18.65 -8.14
N ALA A 309 -32.21 -18.77 -7.54
CA ALA A 309 -31.00 -19.23 -8.22
C ALA A 309 -31.12 -20.68 -8.78
N THR A 310 -31.95 -21.50 -8.16
CA THR A 310 -32.23 -22.88 -8.61
C THR A 310 -33.42 -23.00 -9.55
N SER A 311 -34.08 -21.89 -9.89
CA SER A 311 -35.23 -21.87 -10.79
C SER A 311 -34.85 -21.91 -12.27
N ALA A 312 -35.80 -22.29 -13.14
CA ALA A 312 -35.63 -22.22 -14.58
C ALA A 312 -35.46 -20.78 -15.07
N SER A 313 -36.18 -19.82 -14.47
CA SER A 313 -36.10 -18.40 -14.83
C SER A 313 -34.73 -17.79 -14.55
N ALA A 314 -34.01 -18.29 -13.53
CA ALA A 314 -32.61 -17.87 -13.30
C ALA A 314 -31.74 -18.28 -14.49
N ARG A 315 -31.82 -19.53 -14.96
CA ARG A 315 -31.04 -20.02 -16.10
C ARG A 315 -31.32 -19.21 -17.39
N GLU A 316 -32.58 -18.93 -17.68
CA GLU A 316 -32.96 -18.05 -18.78
C GLU A 316 -32.32 -16.64 -18.65
N THR A 317 -32.25 -16.13 -17.42
CA THR A 317 -31.61 -14.83 -17.14
C THR A 317 -30.11 -14.86 -17.42
N TYR A 318 -29.41 -15.93 -17.01
CA TYR A 318 -27.96 -16.08 -17.31
C TYR A 318 -27.72 -16.15 -18.82
N ASP A 319 -28.54 -16.92 -19.57
CA ASP A 319 -28.40 -17.09 -21.01
C ASP A 319 -28.66 -15.75 -21.74
N ARG A 320 -29.73 -15.05 -21.37
CA ARG A 320 -30.06 -13.72 -21.91
C ARG A 320 -28.92 -12.73 -21.71
N VAL A 321 -28.53 -12.49 -20.45
CA VAL A 321 -27.50 -11.49 -20.11
C VAL A 321 -26.15 -11.87 -20.70
N GLY A 322 -25.80 -13.14 -20.72
CA GLY A 322 -24.56 -13.61 -21.34
C GLY A 322 -24.54 -13.28 -22.85
N SER A 323 -25.62 -13.55 -23.57
CA SER A 323 -25.72 -13.25 -25.01
C SER A 323 -25.70 -11.74 -25.31
N GLU A 324 -26.47 -10.94 -24.55
CA GLU A 324 -26.51 -9.49 -24.69
C GLU A 324 -25.12 -8.86 -24.37
N PHE A 325 -24.45 -9.38 -23.35
CA PHE A 325 -23.14 -8.88 -22.96
C PHE A 325 -22.06 -9.21 -23.99
N ASP A 326 -22.06 -10.42 -24.56
CA ASP A 326 -21.13 -10.77 -25.64
C ASP A 326 -21.34 -9.87 -26.88
N ALA A 327 -22.58 -9.52 -27.20
CA ALA A 327 -22.89 -8.57 -28.27
C ALA A 327 -22.40 -7.16 -27.94
N TRP A 328 -22.53 -6.73 -26.65
CA TRP A 328 -22.05 -5.45 -26.18
C TRP A 328 -20.53 -5.36 -26.25
N ILE A 329 -19.78 -6.40 -25.85
CA ILE A 329 -18.29 -6.48 -25.94
C ILE A 329 -17.86 -6.29 -27.39
N LYS A 330 -18.46 -7.03 -28.34
CA LYS A 330 -18.11 -6.91 -29.75
C LYS A 330 -18.38 -5.50 -30.28
N GLY A 331 -19.58 -4.95 -30.02
CA GLY A 331 -19.96 -3.60 -30.46
C GLY A 331 -19.07 -2.51 -29.84
N THR A 332 -18.76 -2.62 -28.55
CA THR A 332 -17.89 -1.65 -27.85
C THR A 332 -16.47 -1.63 -28.43
N ASN A 333 -15.89 -2.79 -28.75
CA ASN A 333 -14.58 -2.85 -29.37
C ASN A 333 -14.55 -2.21 -30.78
N VAL A 334 -15.62 -2.30 -31.53
CA VAL A 334 -15.75 -1.62 -32.84
C VAL A 334 -15.70 -0.10 -32.65
N GLU A 335 -16.43 0.43 -31.65
CA GLU A 335 -16.47 1.86 -31.37
C GLU A 335 -15.17 2.40 -30.79
N LEU A 336 -14.54 1.67 -29.87
CA LEU A 336 -13.21 2.01 -29.32
C LEU A 336 -12.16 2.12 -30.44
N LYS A 337 -12.17 1.18 -31.38
CA LYS A 337 -11.29 1.19 -32.56
C LYS A 337 -11.59 2.38 -33.48
N LYS A 338 -12.86 2.68 -33.78
CA LYS A 338 -13.25 3.86 -34.58
C LYS A 338 -12.80 5.18 -33.94
N ALA A 339 -12.85 5.27 -32.60
CA ALA A 339 -12.41 6.44 -31.86
C ALA A 339 -10.88 6.51 -31.70
N ASN A 340 -10.13 5.56 -32.23
CA ASN A 340 -8.69 5.46 -32.09
C ASN A 340 -8.24 5.53 -30.63
N LEU A 341 -8.89 4.74 -29.77
CA LEU A 341 -8.57 4.60 -28.35
C LEU A 341 -7.76 3.32 -28.14
N PRO A 342 -6.66 3.37 -27.36
CA PRO A 342 -5.66 2.28 -27.24
C PRO A 342 -6.11 1.20 -26.25
N ILE A 343 -7.39 0.88 -26.21
CA ILE A 343 -7.99 -0.11 -25.32
C ILE A 343 -8.99 -1.01 -26.04
N SER A 344 -9.18 -2.19 -25.49
CA SER A 344 -10.25 -3.11 -25.87
C SER A 344 -10.89 -3.72 -24.62
N VAL A 345 -12.10 -4.23 -24.73
CA VAL A 345 -12.83 -4.90 -23.65
C VAL A 345 -12.97 -6.39 -23.96
N HIS A 346 -12.85 -7.24 -22.92
CA HIS A 346 -13.00 -8.68 -23.01
C HIS A 346 -13.74 -9.21 -21.78
N ASN A 347 -14.51 -10.27 -21.96
CA ASN A 347 -15.29 -10.87 -20.88
C ASN A 347 -15.09 -12.38 -20.75
N LEU A 348 -15.45 -12.86 -19.58
CA LEU A 348 -15.70 -14.25 -19.26
C LEU A 348 -17.03 -14.29 -18.51
N THR A 349 -18.09 -14.74 -19.16
CA THR A 349 -19.47 -14.61 -18.66
C THR A 349 -19.76 -13.15 -18.27
N THR A 350 -20.20 -12.86 -17.04
CA THR A 350 -20.47 -11.52 -16.51
C THR A 350 -19.27 -10.77 -15.95
N VAL A 351 -18.09 -11.39 -15.96
CA VAL A 351 -16.82 -10.75 -15.55
C VAL A 351 -16.13 -10.20 -16.78
N TRP A 352 -15.66 -8.96 -16.74
CA TRP A 352 -14.96 -8.34 -17.84
C TRP A 352 -13.76 -7.50 -17.39
N THR A 353 -12.92 -7.13 -18.34
CA THR A 353 -11.76 -6.31 -18.11
C THR A 353 -11.48 -5.40 -19.30
N ILE A 354 -10.77 -4.32 -19.02
CA ILE A 354 -10.21 -3.43 -20.02
C ILE A 354 -8.79 -3.87 -20.31
N ILE A 355 -8.48 -4.16 -21.56
CA ILE A 355 -7.13 -4.51 -22.03
C ILE A 355 -6.56 -3.31 -22.76
N PHE A 356 -5.33 -2.96 -22.43
CA PHE A 356 -4.60 -1.85 -23.03
C PHE A 356 -3.77 -2.37 -24.21
N ASP A 357 -3.88 -1.73 -25.36
CA ASP A 357 -3.23 -2.18 -26.60
C ASP A 357 -1.71 -1.99 -26.58
N GLN A 358 -1.23 -1.07 -25.75
CA GLN A 358 0.19 -0.78 -25.57
C GLN A 358 0.52 -0.68 -24.09
N PRO A 359 1.75 -0.96 -23.67
CA PRO A 359 2.19 -0.68 -22.31
C PRO A 359 2.13 0.83 -22.03
N GLY A 360 1.72 1.20 -20.81
CA GLY A 360 1.67 2.60 -20.40
C GLY A 360 1.75 2.73 -18.88
N ARG A 361 2.51 3.71 -18.44
CA ARG A 361 2.76 3.95 -17.01
C ARG A 361 1.51 4.40 -16.25
N TYR A 362 0.62 5.12 -16.93
CA TYR A 362 -0.51 5.80 -16.31
C TYR A 362 -1.88 5.19 -16.67
N HIS A 363 -1.92 3.97 -17.19
CA HIS A 363 -3.16 3.29 -17.59
C HIS A 363 -4.20 3.20 -16.44
N TRP A 364 -3.73 3.05 -15.21
CA TRP A 364 -4.56 3.00 -14.02
C TRP A 364 -5.34 4.32 -13.75
N MET A 365 -4.95 5.44 -14.38
CA MET A 365 -5.72 6.68 -14.33
C MET A 365 -7.12 6.52 -14.91
N LEU A 366 -7.33 5.60 -15.86
CA LEU A 366 -8.63 5.37 -16.49
C LEU A 366 -9.74 5.08 -15.46
N GLN A 367 -9.42 4.42 -14.34
CA GLN A 367 -10.40 4.17 -13.29
C GLN A 367 -11.01 5.46 -12.70
N TYR A 368 -10.25 6.55 -12.64
CA TYR A 368 -10.76 7.83 -12.13
C TYR A 368 -11.62 8.55 -13.15
N TYR A 369 -11.25 8.46 -14.44
CA TYR A 369 -12.07 9.00 -15.52
C TYR A 369 -13.38 8.25 -15.64
N LEU A 370 -13.39 6.93 -15.50
CA LEU A 370 -14.60 6.12 -15.45
C LEU A 370 -15.54 6.55 -14.31
N ARG A 371 -14.98 6.80 -13.10
CA ARG A 371 -15.77 7.29 -11.97
C ARG A 371 -16.37 8.67 -12.24
N ALA A 372 -15.60 9.57 -12.83
CA ALA A 372 -16.07 10.90 -13.22
C ALA A 372 -17.17 10.86 -14.28
N GLU A 373 -17.23 9.80 -15.09
CA GLU A 373 -18.25 9.57 -16.10
C GLU A 373 -19.41 8.65 -15.61
N GLY A 374 -19.55 8.49 -14.29
CA GLY A 374 -20.68 7.81 -13.68
C GLY A 374 -20.57 6.28 -13.64
N ILE A 375 -19.35 5.73 -13.65
CA ILE A 375 -19.10 4.30 -13.47
C ILE A 375 -18.52 4.06 -12.08
N ALA A 376 -19.24 3.34 -11.22
CA ALA A 376 -18.73 2.90 -9.93
C ALA A 376 -17.96 1.59 -10.09
N LEU A 377 -16.67 1.61 -9.76
CA LEU A 377 -15.79 0.43 -9.80
C LEU A 377 -14.99 0.29 -8.51
N SER A 378 -14.46 -0.90 -8.26
CA SER A 378 -13.66 -1.16 -7.06
C SER A 378 -12.37 -0.32 -7.06
N TRP A 379 -11.82 -0.06 -5.88
CA TRP A 379 -10.55 0.67 -5.73
C TRP A 379 -9.32 -0.12 -6.20
N VAL A 380 -9.49 -1.40 -6.53
CA VAL A 380 -8.42 -2.29 -7.00
C VAL A 380 -8.13 -2.10 -8.50
N GLY A 381 -8.83 -1.18 -9.18
CA GLY A 381 -8.56 -0.84 -10.57
C GLY A 381 -9.53 -1.48 -11.57
N THR A 382 -9.12 -1.49 -12.84
CA THR A 382 -9.96 -1.89 -14.00
C THR A 382 -9.82 -3.36 -14.39
N GLY A 383 -9.07 -4.14 -13.60
CA GLY A 383 -8.73 -5.51 -14.01
C GLY A 383 -9.83 -6.55 -13.82
N ARG A 384 -10.86 -6.23 -13.05
CA ARG A 384 -12.01 -7.10 -12.81
C ARG A 384 -13.26 -6.27 -12.63
N LEU A 385 -14.02 -6.14 -13.69
CA LEU A 385 -15.29 -5.43 -13.74
C LEU A 385 -16.41 -6.43 -13.87
N LEU A 386 -17.61 -6.08 -13.45
CA LEU A 386 -18.75 -6.97 -13.34
C LEU A 386 -19.98 -6.37 -14.02
N VAL A 387 -20.79 -7.24 -14.59
CA VAL A 387 -22.16 -6.95 -15.00
C VAL A 387 -23.08 -7.77 -14.10
N SER A 388 -24.13 -7.16 -13.59
CA SER A 388 -25.18 -7.88 -12.88
C SER A 388 -26.26 -8.43 -13.85
N LEU A 389 -26.93 -9.45 -13.40
CA LEU A 389 -27.93 -10.17 -14.24
C LEU A 389 -29.23 -9.37 -14.48
N ASP A 390 -29.38 -8.22 -13.84
CA ASP A 390 -30.49 -7.28 -14.06
C ASP A 390 -30.16 -6.17 -15.07
N PHE A 391 -28.95 -6.16 -15.65
CA PHE A 391 -28.61 -5.20 -16.70
C PHE A 391 -29.61 -5.26 -17.85
N GLN A 392 -30.02 -4.07 -18.27
CA GLN A 392 -30.90 -3.86 -19.41
C GLN A 392 -30.13 -3.23 -20.58
N GLU A 393 -30.73 -3.17 -21.76
CA GLU A 393 -30.13 -2.54 -22.94
C GLU A 393 -29.68 -1.09 -22.67
N THR A 394 -30.46 -0.34 -21.89
CA THR A 394 -30.14 1.04 -21.48
C THR A 394 -28.88 1.11 -20.59
N ASP A 395 -28.67 0.13 -19.73
CA ASP A 395 -27.48 0.08 -18.85
C ASP A 395 -26.24 -0.24 -19.66
N PHE A 396 -26.33 -1.18 -20.59
CA PHE A 396 -25.27 -1.48 -21.54
C PHE A 396 -24.92 -0.29 -22.42
N ALA A 397 -25.92 0.45 -22.92
CA ALA A 397 -25.69 1.67 -23.70
C ALA A 397 -24.99 2.76 -22.88
N THR A 398 -25.44 2.98 -21.63
CA THR A 398 -24.85 3.93 -20.69
C THR A 398 -23.41 3.57 -20.38
N CYS A 399 -23.14 2.31 -20.06
CA CYS A 399 -21.79 1.81 -19.76
C CYS A 399 -20.83 2.06 -20.94
N ARG A 400 -21.26 1.76 -22.18
CA ARG A 400 -20.45 2.01 -23.38
C ARG A 400 -20.17 3.50 -23.57
N ALA A 401 -21.20 4.33 -23.47
CA ALA A 401 -21.06 5.78 -23.65
C ALA A 401 -20.10 6.38 -22.61
N SER A 402 -20.22 5.99 -21.36
CA SER A 402 -19.33 6.44 -20.27
C SER A 402 -17.89 5.97 -20.47
N LEU A 403 -17.67 4.72 -20.90
CA LEU A 403 -16.33 4.19 -21.20
C LEU A 403 -15.67 4.98 -22.34
N LEU A 404 -16.40 5.26 -23.41
CA LEU A 404 -15.89 6.03 -24.55
C LEU A 404 -15.53 7.46 -24.15
N ARG A 405 -16.41 8.13 -23.37
CA ARG A 405 -16.14 9.51 -22.89
C ARG A 405 -14.92 9.53 -21.95
N ALA A 406 -14.86 8.61 -20.99
CA ALA A 406 -13.75 8.49 -20.05
C ALA A 406 -12.41 8.28 -20.77
N ALA A 407 -12.35 7.34 -21.70
CA ALA A 407 -11.15 7.04 -22.46
C ALA A 407 -10.72 8.18 -23.39
N LYS A 408 -11.69 8.88 -24.00
CA LYS A 408 -11.43 10.06 -24.82
C LYS A 408 -10.89 11.21 -23.98
N ARG A 409 -11.54 11.52 -22.86
CA ARG A 409 -11.10 12.57 -21.94
C ARG A 409 -9.70 12.31 -21.41
N MET A 410 -9.39 11.06 -21.05
CA MET A 410 -8.04 10.66 -20.66
C MET A 410 -7.03 10.86 -21.80
N LYS A 411 -7.44 10.68 -23.07
CA LYS A 411 -6.62 10.96 -24.25
C LYS A 411 -6.37 12.43 -24.43
N ASP A 412 -7.41 13.24 -24.32
CA ASP A 412 -7.36 14.70 -24.49
C ASP A 412 -6.46 15.34 -23.39
N ASP A 413 -6.45 14.77 -22.19
CA ASP A 413 -5.56 15.15 -21.08
C ASP A 413 -4.12 14.60 -21.19
N GLY A 414 -3.80 13.80 -22.23
CA GLY A 414 -2.45 13.30 -22.53
C GLY A 414 -1.96 12.14 -21.65
N TRP A 415 -2.84 11.46 -20.90
CA TRP A 415 -2.43 10.40 -19.97
C TRP A 415 -2.10 9.06 -20.63
N TRP A 416 -2.49 8.82 -21.87
CA TRP A 416 -2.17 7.54 -22.52
C TRP A 416 -0.69 7.32 -22.74
N ASN A 417 0.10 8.40 -22.85
CA ASN A 417 1.56 8.37 -22.96
C ASN A 417 2.04 7.29 -23.94
N LEU A 418 1.49 7.34 -25.15
CA LEU A 418 1.83 6.40 -26.22
C LEU A 418 3.17 6.81 -26.83
N GLY A 419 4.09 5.86 -26.98
CA GLY A 419 5.35 6.07 -27.69
C GLY A 419 5.11 6.41 -29.16
N THR A 420 6.13 7.00 -29.79
CA THR A 420 6.15 7.19 -31.25
C THR A 420 6.65 5.93 -31.94
N ALA A 421 6.44 5.84 -33.27
CA ALA A 421 7.01 4.75 -34.06
C ALA A 421 8.54 4.65 -33.94
N GLU A 422 9.22 5.80 -33.75
CA GLU A 422 10.68 5.89 -33.58
C GLU A 422 11.13 5.55 -32.14
N ARG A 423 10.26 5.80 -31.15
CA ARG A 423 10.53 5.52 -29.74
C ARG A 423 9.31 4.85 -29.09
N PRO A 424 9.08 3.56 -29.37
CA PRO A 424 7.98 2.84 -28.78
C PRO A 424 8.20 2.67 -27.27
N ILE A 425 7.16 2.92 -26.48
CA ILE A 425 7.18 2.60 -25.06
C ILE A 425 6.97 1.09 -24.92
N THR A 426 7.94 0.42 -24.31
CA THR A 426 7.90 -1.01 -24.03
C THR A 426 7.70 -1.28 -22.55
N ALA A 427 7.18 -2.45 -22.19
CA ALA A 427 7.10 -2.88 -20.79
C ALA A 427 8.49 -2.85 -20.11
N ALA A 428 9.55 -3.20 -20.85
CA ALA A 428 10.93 -3.15 -20.36
C ALA A 428 11.39 -1.71 -20.05
N SER A 429 11.09 -0.74 -20.95
CA SER A 429 11.47 0.66 -20.72
C SER A 429 10.74 1.27 -19.53
N ILE A 430 9.45 0.92 -19.33
CA ILE A 430 8.66 1.35 -18.17
C ILE A 430 9.23 0.72 -16.90
N SER A 431 9.44 -0.60 -16.88
CA SER A 431 10.01 -1.31 -15.72
C SER A 431 11.38 -0.78 -15.35
N GLN A 432 12.24 -0.49 -16.34
CA GLN A 432 13.55 0.09 -16.10
C GLN A 432 13.44 1.51 -15.52
N GLY A 433 12.52 2.33 -16.05
CA GLY A 433 12.25 3.68 -15.52
C GLY A 433 11.76 3.62 -14.09
N MET A 434 10.78 2.77 -13.79
CA MET A 434 10.26 2.56 -12.44
C MET A 434 11.34 1.99 -11.51
N GLY A 435 12.14 1.02 -11.97
CA GLY A 435 13.25 0.48 -11.20
C GLY A 435 14.28 1.54 -10.80
N LYS A 436 14.62 2.45 -11.71
CA LYS A 436 15.50 3.60 -11.43
C LYS A 436 14.87 4.55 -10.41
N GLU A 437 13.59 4.85 -10.54
CA GLU A 437 12.87 5.70 -9.56
C GLU A 437 12.74 5.02 -8.20
N MET A 438 12.40 3.74 -8.15
CA MET A 438 12.35 2.98 -6.90
C MET A 438 13.73 2.91 -6.24
N ALA A 439 14.79 2.63 -7.01
CA ALA A 439 16.15 2.65 -6.50
C ALA A 439 16.53 4.05 -5.96
N TYR A 440 16.21 5.10 -6.71
CA TYR A 440 16.39 6.48 -6.25
C TYR A 440 15.63 6.77 -4.95
N HIS A 441 14.34 6.43 -4.90
CA HIS A 441 13.54 6.62 -3.67
C HIS A 441 14.02 5.75 -2.51
N THR A 442 14.46 4.52 -2.76
CA THR A 442 15.02 3.64 -1.72
C THR A 442 16.33 4.21 -1.19
N VAL A 443 17.23 4.64 -2.09
CA VAL A 443 18.49 5.31 -1.68
C VAL A 443 18.17 6.59 -0.91
N MET A 444 17.25 7.42 -1.41
CA MET A 444 16.86 8.66 -0.73
C MET A 444 16.15 8.40 0.59
N LYS A 445 15.36 7.33 0.69
CA LYS A 445 14.75 6.90 1.97
C LYS A 445 15.82 6.43 2.94
N THR A 446 16.75 5.58 2.52
CA THR A 446 17.87 5.11 3.35
C THR A 446 18.77 6.27 3.77
N VAL A 447 19.00 7.24 2.88
CA VAL A 447 19.75 8.47 3.19
C VAL A 447 18.97 9.34 4.18
N ARG A 448 17.64 9.41 4.08
CA ARG A 448 16.78 10.26 4.93
C ARG A 448 16.43 9.64 6.29
N GLU A 449 16.29 8.32 6.36
CA GLU A 449 15.80 7.60 7.56
C GLU A 449 16.90 6.76 8.23
N GLY A 450 18.06 6.58 7.59
CA GLY A 450 19.17 5.78 8.08
C GLY A 450 20.28 6.60 8.73
N LEU A 451 21.36 5.92 9.12
CA LEU A 451 22.57 6.53 9.71
C LEU A 451 23.10 7.72 8.89
N LEU A 452 22.95 7.67 7.55
CA LEU A 452 23.32 8.78 6.67
C LEU A 452 22.43 10.01 6.85
N ALA A 453 21.14 9.84 7.17
CA ALA A 453 20.27 10.96 7.48
C ALA A 453 20.68 11.66 8.77
N GLU A 454 21.05 10.90 9.78
CA GLU A 454 21.57 11.42 11.03
C GLU A 454 22.92 12.13 10.82
N ILE A 455 23.83 11.54 10.03
CA ILE A 455 25.13 12.14 9.71
C ILE A 455 25.00 13.42 8.87
N LEU A 456 24.08 13.42 7.90
CA LEU A 456 23.86 14.54 6.98
C LEU A 456 22.82 15.55 7.50
N CYS A 457 22.25 15.29 8.68
CA CYS A 457 21.28 16.16 9.34
C CYS A 457 20.04 16.45 8.50
N LEU A 458 19.49 15.41 7.86
CA LEU A 458 18.28 15.53 7.04
C LEU A 458 17.03 15.54 7.93
N PRO A 459 16.04 16.40 7.66
CA PRO A 459 14.83 16.47 8.47
C PRO A 459 14.01 15.17 8.36
N GLU A 460 13.48 14.67 9.47
CA GLU A 460 12.50 13.57 9.52
C GLU A 460 11.20 13.96 8.80
N GLN A 461 10.62 13.02 8.04
CA GLN A 461 9.47 13.30 7.16
C GLN A 461 8.08 13.04 7.77
N ASP A 462 7.96 12.52 8.98
CA ASP A 462 6.68 12.04 9.54
C ASP A 462 5.97 13.03 10.48
N GLY A 463 6.42 14.31 10.55
CA GLY A 463 5.67 15.40 11.19
C GLY A 463 4.81 16.21 10.20
N PRO A 464 3.84 17.02 10.68
CA PRO A 464 3.19 18.00 9.83
C PRO A 464 4.28 18.91 9.23
N ARG A 465 4.40 18.89 7.91
CA ARG A 465 5.42 19.68 7.20
C ARG A 465 5.28 21.14 7.59
N ALA A 466 6.34 21.72 8.14
CA ALA A 466 6.46 23.17 8.20
C ALA A 466 6.10 23.75 6.83
N PRO A 467 5.35 24.86 6.77
CA PRO A 467 4.95 25.45 5.50
C PRO A 467 6.21 25.61 4.64
N VAL A 468 6.22 24.97 3.48
CA VAL A 468 7.32 25.06 2.52
C VAL A 468 7.57 26.54 2.29
N ALA A 469 8.72 27.04 2.75
CA ALA A 469 9.07 28.44 2.56
C ALA A 469 8.99 28.74 1.06
N THR A 470 8.20 29.72 0.71
CA THR A 470 8.08 30.16 -0.69
C THR A 470 9.47 30.58 -1.17
N PRO A 471 10.01 30.01 -2.25
CA PRO A 471 11.34 30.37 -2.70
C PRO A 471 11.40 31.87 -2.99
N PRO A 472 12.40 32.60 -2.45
CA PRO A 472 12.50 34.04 -2.65
C PRO A 472 12.63 34.36 -4.15
N GLU A 473 11.85 35.31 -4.66
CA GLU A 473 11.86 35.69 -6.06
C GLU A 473 12.84 36.84 -6.33
N THR A 474 13.01 37.73 -5.36
CA THR A 474 13.88 38.92 -5.44
C THR A 474 15.10 38.79 -4.50
N LEU A 475 16.15 39.59 -4.75
CA LEU A 475 17.29 39.70 -3.86
C LEU A 475 16.94 40.22 -2.48
N ARG A 476 15.92 41.08 -2.39
CA ARG A 476 15.43 41.61 -1.12
C ARG A 476 14.76 40.53 -0.30
N GLU A 477 13.85 39.76 -0.91
CA GLU A 477 13.21 38.59 -0.26
C GLU A 477 14.23 37.53 0.15
N PHE A 478 15.26 37.30 -0.68
CA PHE A 478 16.36 36.39 -0.32
C PHE A 478 17.08 36.87 0.95
N TYR A 479 17.42 38.15 1.03
CA TYR A 479 18.07 38.72 2.23
C TYR A 479 17.15 38.64 3.45
N GLU A 480 15.89 39.03 3.31
CA GLU A 480 14.88 38.95 4.36
C GLU A 480 14.72 37.52 4.88
N GLU A 481 14.69 36.51 3.99
CA GLU A 481 14.61 35.10 4.36
C GLU A 481 15.85 34.61 5.08
N VAL A 482 17.08 34.99 4.66
CA VAL A 482 18.31 34.68 5.38
C VAL A 482 18.27 35.28 6.78
N MET A 483 17.85 36.53 6.92
CA MET A 483 17.79 37.21 8.23
C MET A 483 16.71 36.64 9.13
N ARG A 484 15.55 36.27 8.59
CA ARG A 484 14.46 35.63 9.32
C ARG A 484 14.95 34.31 9.91
N ARG A 485 15.56 33.44 9.12
CA ARG A 485 16.09 32.14 9.60
C ARG A 485 17.19 32.31 10.65
N LYS A 486 18.03 33.31 10.53
CA LYS A 486 19.02 33.61 11.56
C LYS A 486 18.36 34.00 12.87
N HIS A 487 17.33 34.86 12.81
CA HIS A 487 16.58 35.29 13.98
C HIS A 487 15.89 34.10 14.68
N ASP A 488 15.22 33.27 13.91
CA ASP A 488 14.49 32.10 14.42
C ASP A 488 15.44 31.10 15.08
N ASP A 489 16.60 30.83 14.48
CA ASP A 489 17.63 29.95 15.01
C ASP A 489 18.21 30.50 16.33
N HIS A 490 18.50 31.81 16.39
CA HIS A 490 19.00 32.46 17.61
C HIS A 490 17.96 32.39 18.73
N LYS A 491 16.70 32.64 18.45
CA LYS A 491 15.63 32.59 19.44
C LYS A 491 15.37 31.19 19.97
N ALA A 492 15.43 30.18 19.10
CA ALA A 492 15.09 28.80 19.46
C ALA A 492 16.23 28.08 20.23
N SER A 493 17.48 28.35 19.88
CA SER A 493 18.62 27.54 20.37
C SER A 493 19.66 28.29 21.25
N HIS A 494 19.47 29.57 21.54
CA HIS A 494 20.43 30.41 22.27
C HIS A 494 19.74 31.27 23.33
N SER A 495 19.05 30.63 24.27
CA SER A 495 18.32 31.31 25.34
C SER A 495 19.22 31.62 26.58
N ASN A 496 20.29 30.85 26.75
CA ASN A 496 21.19 30.95 27.90
C ASN A 496 22.35 31.90 27.63
N CYS A 497 22.58 32.86 28.53
CA CYS A 497 23.64 33.88 28.41
C CYS A 497 25.05 33.26 28.34
N VAL A 498 25.31 32.16 29.06
CA VAL A 498 26.60 31.46 29.03
C VAL A 498 26.83 30.82 27.67
N ASN A 499 25.81 30.17 27.11
CA ASN A 499 25.87 29.61 25.75
C ASN A 499 26.12 30.73 24.71
N GLN A 500 25.41 31.85 24.80
CA GLN A 500 25.63 33.01 23.94
C GLN A 500 27.07 33.53 24.00
N PHE A 501 27.67 33.58 25.22
CA PHE A 501 29.07 33.96 25.40
C PHE A 501 30.03 32.96 24.75
N MET A 502 29.81 31.66 24.91
CA MET A 502 30.59 30.60 24.23
C MET A 502 30.47 30.70 22.71
N HIS A 503 29.29 31.01 22.20
CA HIS A 503 29.06 31.27 20.77
C HIS A 503 29.78 32.53 20.29
N LEU A 504 29.81 33.60 21.07
CA LEU A 504 30.57 34.81 20.72
C LEU A 504 32.05 34.49 20.51
N ILE A 505 32.67 33.74 21.45
CA ILE A 505 34.10 33.34 21.35
C ILE A 505 34.28 32.43 20.11
N SER A 506 33.42 31.41 19.95
CA SER A 506 33.48 30.49 18.83
C SER A 506 33.37 31.20 17.49
N SER A 507 32.42 32.12 17.35
CA SER A 507 32.17 32.84 16.10
C SER A 507 33.27 33.85 15.77
N THR A 508 33.87 34.46 16.79
CA THR A 508 35.09 35.30 16.62
C THR A 508 36.24 34.47 16.05
N ILE A 509 36.43 33.24 16.55
CA ILE A 509 37.45 32.31 16.04
C ILE A 509 37.13 31.89 14.60
N PHE A 510 35.86 31.64 14.25
CA PHE A 510 35.46 31.31 12.88
C PHE A 510 35.73 32.48 11.90
N ILE A 511 35.48 33.71 12.31
CA ILE A 511 35.80 34.88 11.47
C ILE A 511 37.31 34.94 11.22
N PHE A 512 38.13 34.68 12.25
CA PHE A 512 39.59 34.62 12.08
C PHE A 512 40.00 33.45 11.16
N ASN A 513 39.32 32.32 11.23
CA ASN A 513 39.58 31.18 10.37
C ASN A 513 39.31 31.46 8.88
N TYR A 514 38.38 32.36 8.56
CA TYR A 514 38.18 32.75 7.14
C TYR A 514 39.43 33.44 6.55
N TYR A 515 40.27 34.01 7.39
CA TYR A 515 41.55 34.55 6.96
C TYR A 515 42.64 33.46 6.92
N THR A 516 42.77 32.63 7.96
CA THR A 516 43.83 31.62 8.06
C THR A 516 43.69 30.48 7.03
N ILE A 517 42.52 30.18 6.55
CA ILE A 517 42.27 29.12 5.57
C ILE A 517 43.06 29.29 4.25
N TRP A 518 43.47 30.49 3.93
CA TRP A 518 44.23 30.81 2.73
C TRP A 518 45.76 30.62 2.87
N GLY A 519 46.28 30.49 4.08
CA GLY A 519 47.71 30.43 4.31
C GLY A 519 48.18 29.34 5.27
N ASP A 520 47.39 28.98 6.27
CA ASP A 520 47.77 28.03 7.33
C ASP A 520 46.63 27.08 7.67
N CYS A 521 46.58 25.96 6.95
CA CYS A 521 45.57 24.92 7.19
C CYS A 521 45.62 24.33 8.59
N THR A 522 46.80 24.22 9.20
CA THR A 522 46.99 23.62 10.50
C THR A 522 46.33 24.49 11.58
N THR A 523 46.65 25.78 11.59
CA THR A 523 46.02 26.74 12.48
C THR A 523 44.52 26.79 12.30
N THR A 524 44.04 26.80 11.05
CA THR A 524 42.61 26.76 10.72
C THR A 524 41.92 25.53 11.30
N MET A 525 42.53 24.33 11.18
CA MET A 525 41.99 23.10 11.73
C MET A 525 41.89 23.15 13.27
N VAL A 526 42.99 23.51 13.94
CA VAL A 526 43.07 23.57 15.42
C VAL A 526 42.03 24.54 15.97
N LEU A 527 41.98 25.73 15.43
CA LEU A 527 41.02 26.76 15.85
C LEU A 527 39.57 26.37 15.48
N GLY A 528 39.36 25.73 14.32
CA GLY A 528 38.08 25.24 13.91
C GLY A 528 37.53 24.15 14.81
N LEU A 529 38.36 23.17 15.18
CA LEU A 529 38.01 22.11 16.15
C LEU A 529 37.71 22.69 17.54
N PHE A 530 38.53 23.62 18.01
CA PHE A 530 38.29 24.27 19.29
C PHE A 530 36.97 25.08 19.28
N SER A 531 36.73 25.82 18.23
CA SER A 531 35.51 26.59 18.03
C SER A 531 34.26 25.69 18.01
N LEU A 532 34.31 24.57 17.27
CA LEU A 532 33.24 23.58 17.25
C LEU A 532 32.98 22.96 18.62
N PHE A 533 34.04 22.63 19.35
CA PHE A 533 33.93 22.10 20.71
C PHE A 533 33.25 23.10 21.66
N LEU A 534 33.65 24.36 21.66
CA LEU A 534 32.99 25.41 22.45
C LEU A 534 31.52 25.54 22.13
N ARG A 535 31.18 25.61 20.83
CA ARG A 535 29.81 25.79 20.36
C ARG A 535 28.92 24.63 20.78
N GLN A 536 29.38 23.40 20.60
CA GLN A 536 28.59 22.23 20.95
C GLN A 536 28.48 22.00 22.45
N SER A 537 29.53 22.29 23.20
CA SER A 537 29.51 22.25 24.67
C SER A 537 28.52 23.27 25.24
N GLY A 538 28.45 24.46 24.67
CA GLY A 538 27.47 25.47 25.02
C GLY A 538 26.02 24.97 24.92
N HIS A 539 25.67 24.39 23.79
CA HIS A 539 24.34 23.78 23.60
C HIS A 539 24.08 22.60 24.52
N ALA A 540 25.05 21.69 24.68
CA ALA A 540 24.85 20.46 25.45
C ALA A 540 24.70 20.69 26.96
N ILE A 541 25.37 21.75 27.49
CA ILE A 541 25.48 21.97 28.95
C ILE A 541 24.49 23.05 29.44
N PHE A 542 24.26 24.09 28.63
CA PHE A 542 23.54 25.29 29.08
C PHE A 542 22.18 25.50 28.43
N GLU A 543 21.85 24.87 27.29
CA GLU A 543 20.54 25.00 26.67
C GLU A 543 19.66 23.80 27.01
N PRO A 544 18.35 24.01 27.23
CA PRO A 544 17.39 22.90 27.33
C PRO A 544 17.24 22.19 25.98
N PRO A 545 16.91 20.90 25.96
CA PRO A 545 16.58 20.20 24.72
C PRO A 545 15.45 20.92 23.99
N CYS A 546 15.66 21.27 22.72
CA CYS A 546 14.66 21.93 21.90
C CYS A 546 13.71 20.88 21.31
N HIS A 547 12.39 21.10 21.44
CA HIS A 547 11.35 20.19 20.93
C HIS A 547 10.67 20.65 19.65
N ASP A 548 10.79 21.94 19.30
CA ASP A 548 10.20 22.46 18.07
C ASP A 548 11.15 22.28 16.90
N GLU A 549 11.44 21.01 16.58
CA GLU A 549 12.20 20.64 15.37
C GLU A 549 11.48 21.06 14.07
N GLU A 550 10.19 21.38 14.15
CA GLU A 550 9.38 21.79 13.00
C GLU A 550 9.73 23.17 12.46
N GLU A 551 10.28 24.07 13.27
CA GLU A 551 10.68 25.41 12.82
C GLU A 551 12.12 25.47 12.30
N LEU A 552 12.95 24.49 12.65
CA LEU A 552 14.35 24.42 12.21
C LEU A 552 14.47 23.67 10.87
N LEU A 553 13.97 24.23 9.78
CA LEU A 553 14.04 23.63 8.44
C LEU A 553 15.44 23.21 8.01
N LEU A 554 16.47 23.64 8.74
CA LEU A 554 17.91 23.43 8.50
C LEU A 554 18.68 23.24 9.81
N GLY A 555 17.98 23.00 10.93
CA GLY A 555 18.59 22.79 12.24
C GLY A 555 19.06 21.36 12.43
N PHE A 556 20.17 21.21 13.12
CA PHE A 556 20.70 19.93 13.54
C PHE A 556 20.01 19.46 14.81
N ASN A 557 19.42 18.28 14.82
CA ASN A 557 19.03 17.66 16.08
C ASN A 557 20.28 17.26 16.90
N THR A 558 20.12 16.96 18.17
CA THR A 558 21.25 16.68 19.09
C THR A 558 22.08 15.48 18.63
N ARG A 559 21.45 14.45 18.06
CA ARG A 559 22.16 13.26 17.52
C ARG A 559 23.00 13.60 16.30
N SER A 560 22.43 14.34 15.35
CA SER A 560 23.15 14.80 14.17
C SER A 560 24.35 15.68 14.53
N LYS A 561 24.20 16.57 15.52
CA LYS A 561 25.31 17.38 16.05
C LYS A 561 26.43 16.50 16.60
N CYS A 562 26.10 15.43 17.33
CA CYS A 562 27.09 14.47 17.82
C CYS A 562 27.81 13.74 16.67
N PHE A 563 27.12 13.33 15.63
CA PHE A 563 27.74 12.68 14.47
C PHE A 563 28.65 13.61 13.68
N VAL A 564 28.23 14.86 13.47
CA VAL A 564 29.06 15.86 12.79
C VAL A 564 30.34 16.12 13.60
N VAL A 565 30.24 16.33 14.92
CA VAL A 565 31.37 16.52 15.77
C VAL A 565 32.27 15.28 15.78
N ALA A 566 31.72 14.09 15.86
CA ALA A 566 32.46 12.84 15.76
C ALA A 566 33.18 12.71 14.40
N GLY A 567 32.51 13.00 13.29
CA GLY A 567 33.10 12.98 11.95
C GLY A 567 34.28 13.96 11.81
N TYR A 568 34.09 15.19 12.25
CA TYR A 568 35.14 16.21 12.23
C TYR A 568 36.34 15.87 13.15
N THR A 569 36.09 15.17 14.25
CA THR A 569 37.15 14.78 15.21
C THR A 569 37.85 13.50 14.72
N LEU A 570 37.12 12.52 14.23
CA LEU A 570 37.66 11.23 13.77
C LEU A 570 38.49 11.35 12.49
N ALA A 571 38.11 12.22 11.54
CA ALA A 571 38.85 12.37 10.30
C ALA A 571 40.34 12.76 10.53
N PRO A 572 40.68 13.76 11.37
CA PRO A 572 42.05 14.03 11.69
C PRO A 572 42.77 12.86 12.41
N ILE A 573 42.09 12.20 13.35
CA ILE A 573 42.64 11.06 14.07
C ILE A 573 43.00 9.91 13.16
N VAL A 574 42.06 9.52 12.26
CA VAL A 574 42.28 8.44 11.29
C VAL A 574 43.46 8.78 10.37
N THR A 575 43.49 10.00 9.85
CA THR A 575 44.61 10.44 8.99
C THR A 575 45.95 10.45 9.76
N LEU A 576 45.93 10.88 11.00
CA LEU A 576 47.13 10.85 11.85
C LEU A 576 47.62 9.42 12.10
N LEU A 577 46.70 8.49 12.39
CA LEU A 577 47.02 7.06 12.57
C LEU A 577 47.57 6.42 11.29
N GLN A 578 47.06 6.78 10.14
CA GLN A 578 47.57 6.31 8.85
C GLN A 578 48.99 6.80 8.58
N LEU A 579 49.35 7.97 9.06
CA LEU A 579 50.65 8.58 8.86
C LEU A 579 51.66 8.24 9.96
N SER A 580 51.21 7.73 11.11
CA SER A 580 52.04 7.54 12.33
C SER A 580 53.19 6.55 12.16
N GLY A 581 53.21 5.72 11.10
CA GLY A 581 54.32 4.80 10.79
C GLY A 581 55.38 5.36 9.84
N SER A 582 55.14 6.56 9.24
CA SER A 582 55.90 7.02 8.07
C SER A 582 56.53 8.41 8.26
N VAL A 583 56.02 9.24 9.19
CA VAL A 583 56.41 10.68 9.27
C VAL A 583 56.40 11.16 10.72
N ASN A 584 57.24 12.14 11.05
CA ASN A 584 57.23 12.82 12.34
C ASN A 584 55.91 13.58 12.58
N PHE A 585 55.44 13.64 13.83
CA PHE A 585 54.15 14.26 14.21
C PHE A 585 53.96 15.67 13.61
N VAL A 586 54.97 16.50 13.65
CA VAL A 586 54.92 17.88 13.11
C VAL A 586 54.73 17.87 11.58
N GLN A 587 55.35 16.93 10.89
CA GLN A 587 55.20 16.78 9.43
C GLN A 587 53.86 16.16 9.00
N ALA A 588 53.20 15.44 9.93
CA ALA A 588 51.88 14.87 9.72
C ALA A 588 50.73 15.88 9.85
N LEU A 589 50.95 17.00 10.59
CA LEU A 589 49.87 17.96 10.89
C LEU A 589 49.27 18.62 9.63
N GLU A 590 50.12 19.01 8.67
CA GLU A 590 49.60 19.67 7.47
C GLU A 590 48.74 18.76 6.57
N PRO A 591 49.12 17.50 6.24
CA PRO A 591 48.25 16.57 5.52
C PRO A 591 46.94 16.27 6.27
N VAL A 592 47.00 16.17 7.61
CA VAL A 592 45.82 15.98 8.46
C VAL A 592 44.88 17.17 8.36
N ALA A 593 45.43 18.40 8.42
CA ALA A 593 44.65 19.63 8.32
C ALA A 593 43.99 19.78 6.95
N ARG A 594 44.71 19.44 5.86
CA ARG A 594 44.15 19.42 4.52
C ARG A 594 43.02 18.39 4.38
N SER A 595 43.20 17.19 4.92
CA SER A 595 42.14 16.16 4.96
C SER A 595 40.91 16.66 5.70
N TRP A 596 41.08 17.29 6.86
CA TRP A 596 40.00 17.88 7.62
C TRP A 596 39.23 18.96 6.87
N LEU A 597 39.92 19.84 6.17
CA LEU A 597 39.29 20.87 5.32
C LEU A 597 38.51 20.26 4.16
N LEU A 598 39.04 19.23 3.52
CA LEU A 598 38.33 18.55 2.42
C LEU A 598 37.05 17.86 2.93
N VAL A 599 37.13 17.20 4.10
CA VAL A 599 35.94 16.59 4.72
C VAL A 599 34.92 17.67 5.09
N THR A 600 35.36 18.80 5.65
CA THR A 600 34.47 19.93 5.94
C THR A 600 33.77 20.46 4.72
N LEU A 601 34.52 20.69 3.65
CA LEU A 601 34.00 21.16 2.37
C LEU A 601 33.01 20.15 1.77
N PHE A 602 33.32 18.85 1.84
CA PHE A 602 32.45 17.79 1.39
C PHE A 602 31.10 17.80 2.13
N PHE A 603 31.11 17.96 3.46
CA PHE A 603 29.86 18.05 4.23
C PHE A 603 29.05 19.30 3.87
N VAL A 604 29.67 20.46 3.77
CA VAL A 604 28.98 21.71 3.42
C VAL A 604 28.38 21.64 2.04
N LEU A 605 29.16 21.24 1.04
CA LEU A 605 28.69 21.14 -0.36
C LEU A 605 27.68 20.01 -0.54
N GLY A 606 27.92 18.86 0.10
CA GLY A 606 27.00 17.72 0.07
C GLY A 606 25.66 18.06 0.65
N HIS A 607 25.62 18.72 1.81
CA HIS A 607 24.37 19.17 2.44
C HIS A 607 23.67 20.23 1.58
N THR A 608 24.40 21.21 1.04
CA THR A 608 23.85 22.21 0.12
C THR A 608 23.23 21.53 -1.12
N GLY A 609 23.89 20.53 -1.68
CA GLY A 609 23.40 19.75 -2.81
C GLY A 609 22.14 18.98 -2.49
N LEU A 610 22.04 18.40 -1.30
CA LEU A 610 20.83 17.71 -0.84
C LEU A 610 19.65 18.69 -0.69
N LEU A 611 19.87 19.84 -0.09
CA LEU A 611 18.85 20.88 0.02
C LEU A 611 18.41 21.41 -1.35
N TRP A 612 19.35 21.52 -2.29
CA TRP A 612 19.02 21.88 -3.66
C TRP A 612 18.07 20.84 -4.30
N MET A 613 18.36 19.57 -4.14
CA MET A 613 17.51 18.50 -4.65
C MET A 613 16.13 18.45 -3.97
N GLN A 614 16.05 18.79 -2.71
CA GLN A 614 14.81 18.72 -1.92
C GLN A 614 13.91 19.95 -2.06
N TYR A 615 14.50 21.14 -1.99
CA TYR A 615 13.77 22.40 -1.83
C TYR A 615 14.06 23.41 -2.95
N GLY A 616 14.91 23.05 -3.89
CA GLY A 616 15.31 23.90 -5.00
C GLY A 616 16.53 24.79 -4.69
N PHE A 617 17.15 25.29 -5.78
CA PHE A 617 18.42 26.03 -5.73
C PHE A 617 18.38 27.26 -4.81
N LYS A 618 17.31 28.06 -4.87
CA LYS A 618 17.20 29.29 -4.10
C LYS A 618 17.20 29.04 -2.60
N ILE A 619 16.50 28.02 -2.12
CA ILE A 619 16.46 27.64 -0.71
C ILE A 619 17.82 27.08 -0.24
N ALA A 620 18.48 26.26 -1.05
CA ALA A 620 19.83 25.78 -0.76
C ALA A 620 20.83 26.92 -0.63
N MET A 621 20.71 27.94 -1.46
CA MET A 621 21.56 29.14 -1.37
C MET A 621 21.26 29.99 -0.15
N VAL A 622 19.99 30.10 0.28
CA VAL A 622 19.65 30.77 1.56
C VAL A 622 20.38 30.11 2.71
N TRP A 623 20.37 28.77 2.77
CA TRP A 623 21.07 28.02 3.82
C TRP A 623 22.59 28.22 3.76
N LEU A 624 23.20 28.13 2.58
CA LEU A 624 24.64 28.30 2.40
C LEU A 624 25.11 29.69 2.83
N VAL A 625 24.38 30.74 2.41
CA VAL A 625 24.67 32.13 2.78
C VAL A 625 24.48 32.33 4.29
N LYS A 626 23.40 31.75 4.88
CA LYS A 626 23.20 31.76 6.32
C LYS A 626 24.40 31.15 7.03
N LEU A 627 24.81 29.91 6.69
CA LEU A 627 25.91 29.20 7.31
C LEU A 627 27.24 30.00 7.31
N ILE A 628 27.58 30.55 6.13
CA ILE A 628 28.83 31.32 5.97
C ILE A 628 28.78 32.63 6.75
N THR A 629 27.62 33.25 6.87
CA THR A 629 27.49 34.57 7.49
C THR A 629 27.03 34.53 8.95
N ASP A 630 26.67 33.37 9.51
CA ASP A 630 26.27 33.21 10.92
C ASP A 630 27.31 33.72 11.92
N PRO A 631 28.63 33.45 11.77
CA PRO A 631 29.61 33.94 12.72
C PRO A 631 29.57 35.47 12.89
N PHE A 632 29.34 36.23 11.82
CA PHE A 632 29.23 37.70 11.92
C PHE A 632 27.98 38.13 12.67
N THR A 633 26.85 37.39 12.46
CA THR A 633 25.59 37.67 13.15
C THR A 633 25.69 37.33 14.63
N ASP A 634 26.30 36.20 14.98
CA ASP A 634 26.52 35.77 16.36
C ASP A 634 27.36 36.83 17.14
N VAL A 635 28.42 37.32 16.53
CA VAL A 635 29.26 38.36 17.18
C VAL A 635 28.43 39.61 17.42
N ALA A 636 27.64 40.06 16.46
CA ALA A 636 26.80 41.25 16.62
C ALA A 636 25.69 41.05 17.65
N ALA A 637 25.04 39.85 17.64
CA ALA A 637 23.93 39.55 18.53
C ALA A 637 24.33 39.31 19.99
N TYR A 638 25.46 38.62 20.21
CA TYR A 638 25.86 38.15 21.55
C TYR A 638 26.88 39.03 22.28
N TYR A 639 27.36 40.08 21.63
CA TYR A 639 28.24 41.05 22.31
C TYR A 639 27.67 41.62 23.63
N PRO A 640 26.36 42.00 23.70
CA PRO A 640 25.76 42.47 24.94
C PRO A 640 25.72 41.41 26.05
N SER A 641 25.55 40.11 25.67
CA SER A 641 25.51 39.01 26.63
C SER A 641 26.87 38.78 27.31
N ALA A 642 27.96 39.06 26.60
CA ALA A 642 29.31 38.97 27.15
C ALA A 642 29.53 39.88 28.36
N LEU A 643 28.90 41.05 28.38
CA LEU A 643 29.02 42.02 29.46
C LEU A 643 28.27 41.58 30.72
N ASN A 644 27.27 40.73 30.57
CA ASN A 644 26.39 40.32 31.66
C ASN A 644 26.60 38.85 32.11
N VAL A 645 27.45 38.08 31.45
CA VAL A 645 27.61 36.65 31.68
C VAL A 645 27.93 36.31 33.15
N TRP A 646 28.80 37.07 33.80
CA TRP A 646 29.23 36.84 35.19
C TRP A 646 28.17 37.18 36.23
N SER A 647 27.22 38.03 35.91
CA SER A 647 26.11 38.41 36.79
C SER A 647 24.85 37.60 36.52
N SER A 648 24.83 36.80 35.42
CA SER A 648 23.72 35.99 35.03
C SER A 648 23.47 34.81 35.99
N PRO A 649 22.20 34.49 36.34
CA PRO A 649 21.84 33.26 37.05
C PRO A 649 22.01 32.01 36.20
N ASP A 650 22.29 32.12 34.91
CA ASP A 650 22.27 31.03 33.93
C ASP A 650 23.35 29.96 34.20
N TRP A 651 24.39 30.28 34.95
CA TRP A 651 25.37 29.30 35.46
C TRP A 651 24.72 28.18 36.29
N LYS A 652 23.57 28.43 36.91
CA LYS A 652 22.85 27.47 37.75
C LYS A 652 22.03 26.48 36.89
N THR A 653 21.81 26.77 35.64
CA THR A 653 21.08 25.89 34.72
C THR A 653 22.00 24.87 34.04
N ALA A 654 23.30 25.02 34.19
CA ALA A 654 24.30 24.08 33.73
C ALA A 654 24.34 22.83 34.61
N GLY A 655 24.45 21.66 34.06
CA GLY A 655 24.64 20.46 34.85
C GLY A 655 24.64 19.15 34.06
N TRP A 656 25.07 18.10 34.76
CA TRP A 656 25.12 16.74 34.26
C TRP A 656 23.72 16.23 33.84
N ASP A 657 22.67 16.65 34.55
CA ASP A 657 21.29 16.27 34.25
C ASP A 657 20.80 16.85 32.91
N THR A 658 21.18 18.09 32.60
CA THR A 658 20.89 18.72 31.29
C THR A 658 21.58 17.96 30.15
N PHE A 659 22.86 17.63 30.35
CA PHE A 659 23.61 16.83 29.38
C PHE A 659 23.03 15.43 29.19
N GLN A 660 22.63 14.76 30.30
CA GLN A 660 22.00 13.45 30.23
C GLN A 660 20.62 13.51 29.57
N ALA A 661 19.85 14.59 29.76
CA ALA A 661 18.58 14.80 29.10
C ALA A 661 18.75 14.92 27.57
N HIS A 662 19.79 15.62 27.13
CA HIS A 662 20.15 15.66 25.72
C HIS A 662 20.49 14.27 25.15
N LEU A 663 21.27 13.47 25.86
CA LEU A 663 21.64 12.13 25.43
C LEU A 663 20.43 11.17 25.33
N ARG A 664 19.44 11.35 26.20
CA ARG A 664 18.24 10.50 26.22
C ARG A 664 17.14 10.98 25.28
N GLY A 665 17.22 12.21 24.76
CA GLY A 665 16.13 12.84 24.01
C GLY A 665 14.88 13.07 24.88
N ASP A 666 15.06 13.38 26.19
CA ASP A 666 13.96 13.47 27.15
C ASP A 666 13.40 14.91 27.23
N PRO A 667 12.15 15.14 26.82
CA PRO A 667 11.53 16.46 26.81
C PRO A 667 11.23 17.07 28.18
N LYS A 668 11.17 16.30 29.22
CA LYS A 668 10.66 16.74 30.53
C LYS A 668 11.72 17.22 31.52
N ALA A 669 13.01 17.20 31.16
CA ALA A 669 14.09 17.63 32.07
C ALA A 669 14.30 19.15 32.10
N SER A 670 13.63 19.94 31.29
CA SER A 670 13.61 21.40 31.38
C SER A 670 12.52 21.84 32.33
N GLY A 671 12.91 22.34 33.51
CA GLY A 671 11.99 22.96 34.43
C GLY A 671 11.10 24.01 33.74
N GLU A 672 9.80 23.92 34.00
CA GLU A 672 8.81 24.86 33.54
C GLU A 672 9.26 26.32 33.69
N LYS A 673 9.55 27.00 32.59
CA LYS A 673 9.31 28.43 32.45
C LYS A 673 8.21 28.62 31.45
N LYS A 674 6.98 28.74 31.96
CA LYS A 674 5.87 29.31 31.23
C LYS A 674 6.30 30.68 30.72
N ALA A 675 6.08 30.89 29.44
CA ALA A 675 6.13 32.20 28.83
C ALA A 675 5.22 33.18 29.62
N GLN A 676 5.77 34.25 30.08
CA GLN A 676 5.09 35.53 30.24
C GLN A 676 5.50 36.44 29.09
#